data_3f97cf6fbdeff51983a1c89099d569d5
#
_entry.id   3f97cf6fbdeff51983a1c89099d569d5
#
_cell.length_a   1.000
_cell.length_b   1.000
_cell.length_c   1.000
_cell.angle_alpha   90.00
_cell.angle_beta   90.00
_cell.angle_gamma   90.00
#
_symmetry.space_group_name_H-M   'P 1'
#
loop_
_entity.id
_entity.type
_entity.pdbx_description
1 polymer ?
#
loop_
_entity_poly.entity_id
_entity_poly.type
_entity_poly.pdbx_seq_one_letter_code
_entity_poly.pdbx_strand_id
1 'polypeptide(L)'
;MSELNEKLATAWEGFTKGDWQNEVNVRDFIQKNYTPYEGDESFLAGATEATTTLWDKVMEGVKLENRTHAPVDFDTAVASTITSHDAGYINKQLEKIVGLQTEAPLKRALIPFGGIKMIEGSCKAYNRELDPMIKKIFTEYRKTHNQGVFDVYTPDILRCRKSGVLTGLPDAYGRGRIIGDYRRVALYGIDYLMKDKLAQFTSLQADLENGVNLEQTIRLREEIAEQHRALGQMKEMAAKYGYDISGPATNAQEAIQWTYFGYLAAVKSQNGAAMSFGRTSTFLDVYIERDLKAGKITEQEAQEMVDHLVMKLRMVRFLRTPEYDELFSGDPIWATESIGGMGLDGRTLVTKNSFRFLNTLYTMGPSPEPNMTILWSEKLPLNFKKFAAKVSIDTSSLQYENDDLMRPDFNNDDYAIACCVSPMVVGKQMQFFGARANLAKTMLYAINGGVDEKLKMQVGPKSEPIKGDVLNFDEVMDRMDHFMDWLAKQYVTALNIIHYMHDKYSYEASLMALHDRDVIRTMACGIAGLSVAADSLSAIKYAKVKPIRDEDGLAVDFEIEGEYPQFGNNDPRVDDMAVDLVERFMKKIQKLHTYRNAIPTQSVLTITSNVVYGKKTGNTPDGRRAGAPFGPGANPMHGRDQKGAVASLTSVAKLPFAYAKDGISYTFSIVPNALGKDDEVRKTNLAGLMDGYFHHEASIEGGQHLNVNVMNREMLLDAMENPEKYPQLTIRVSGYAVRFNSLTKEQQQDVITRTFTQTM
;
A
#
# COMPACT_ATOMS: atom_id res chain seq x y z
N MET A 1 38.79 -21.86 -9.21
CA MET A 1 37.53 -21.28 -8.69
C MET A 1 36.53 -21.22 -9.85
N SER A 2 35.24 -21.41 -9.60
CA SER A 2 34.26 -21.19 -10.68
C SER A 2 34.21 -19.69 -11.00
N GLU A 3 33.85 -19.33 -12.23
CA GLU A 3 33.67 -17.93 -12.66
C GLU A 3 32.77 -17.13 -11.70
N LEU A 4 31.69 -17.77 -11.20
CA LEU A 4 30.82 -17.17 -10.19
C LEU A 4 31.55 -16.80 -8.90
N ASN A 5 32.44 -17.69 -8.40
CA ASN A 5 33.18 -17.42 -7.17
C ASN A 5 34.18 -16.25 -7.33
N GLU A 6 34.72 -16.05 -8.53
CA GLU A 6 35.58 -14.90 -8.83
C GLU A 6 34.79 -13.61 -8.88
N LYS A 7 33.59 -13.60 -9.51
CA LYS A 7 32.67 -12.46 -9.51
C LYS A 7 32.23 -12.06 -8.11
N LEU A 8 31.90 -13.05 -7.26
CA LEU A 8 31.54 -12.81 -5.87
C LEU A 8 32.71 -12.22 -5.07
N ALA A 9 33.89 -12.82 -5.16
CA ALA A 9 35.06 -12.35 -4.46
C ALA A 9 35.42 -10.90 -4.80
N THR A 10 35.39 -10.55 -6.08
CA THR A 10 35.69 -9.18 -6.56
C THR A 10 34.64 -8.17 -6.07
N ALA A 11 33.35 -8.48 -6.19
CA ALA A 11 32.29 -7.57 -5.82
C ALA A 11 32.18 -7.35 -4.30
N TRP A 12 32.51 -8.37 -3.52
CA TRP A 12 32.43 -8.33 -2.05
C TRP A 12 33.74 -7.83 -1.38
N GLU A 13 34.76 -7.51 -2.17
CA GLU A 13 35.99 -6.97 -1.64
C GLU A 13 35.76 -5.66 -0.87
N GLY A 14 36.35 -5.56 0.31
CA GLY A 14 36.25 -4.39 1.18
C GLY A 14 35.02 -4.35 2.08
N PHE A 15 34.05 -5.26 1.91
CA PHE A 15 32.94 -5.40 2.83
C PHE A 15 33.27 -6.25 4.04
N THR A 16 32.69 -5.91 5.19
CA THR A 16 32.82 -6.70 6.43
C THR A 16 32.09 -8.03 6.25
N LYS A 17 32.82 -9.11 6.53
CA LYS A 17 32.31 -10.48 6.41
C LYS A 17 31.21 -10.78 7.41
N GLY A 18 30.32 -11.68 7.03
CA GLY A 18 29.20 -12.13 7.84
C GLY A 18 28.55 -13.37 7.27
N ASP A 19 27.42 -13.77 7.85
CA ASP A 19 26.62 -14.92 7.38
C ASP A 19 26.08 -14.70 5.98
N TRP A 20 25.89 -13.45 5.59
CA TRP A 20 25.44 -13.03 4.25
C TRP A 20 26.33 -13.55 3.10
N GLN A 21 27.58 -13.93 3.37
CA GLN A 21 28.46 -14.53 2.36
C GLN A 21 28.19 -16.01 2.13
N ASN A 22 27.55 -16.68 3.08
CA ASN A 22 27.32 -18.13 3.06
C ASN A 22 25.88 -18.50 2.73
N GLU A 23 24.94 -17.60 2.98
CA GLU A 23 23.52 -17.72 2.73
C GLU A 23 22.92 -16.40 2.25
N VAL A 24 21.70 -16.44 1.70
CA VAL A 24 20.99 -15.22 1.30
C VAL A 24 20.49 -14.48 2.56
N ASN A 25 21.25 -13.45 2.98
CA ASN A 25 20.96 -12.71 4.21
C ASN A 25 21.32 -11.22 4.07
N VAL A 26 20.43 -10.47 3.41
CA VAL A 26 20.65 -9.02 3.16
C VAL A 26 20.67 -8.23 4.46
N ARG A 27 19.88 -8.63 5.46
CA ARG A 27 19.88 -7.97 6.77
C ARG A 27 21.27 -8.03 7.44
N ASP A 28 21.93 -9.19 7.46
CA ASP A 28 23.27 -9.33 8.04
C ASP A 28 24.28 -8.47 7.29
N PHE A 29 24.20 -8.41 5.94
CA PHE A 29 25.03 -7.51 5.15
C PHE A 29 24.86 -6.04 5.56
N ILE A 30 23.63 -5.56 5.70
CA ILE A 30 23.34 -4.19 6.13
C ILE A 30 23.94 -3.95 7.51
N GLN A 31 23.62 -4.78 8.48
CA GLN A 31 24.04 -4.62 9.88
C GLN A 31 25.58 -4.56 10.04
N LYS A 32 26.32 -5.26 9.18
CA LYS A 32 27.78 -5.28 9.18
C LYS A 32 28.42 -4.10 8.47
N ASN A 33 27.73 -3.46 7.51
CA ASN A 33 28.38 -2.58 6.54
C ASN A 33 27.82 -1.16 6.46
N TYR A 34 26.61 -0.88 6.97
CA TYR A 34 26.04 0.46 6.89
C TYR A 34 26.67 1.42 7.91
N THR A 35 26.59 2.70 7.64
CA THR A 35 27.05 3.78 8.52
C THR A 35 25.86 4.64 8.93
N PRO A 36 25.43 4.63 10.21
CA PRO A 36 24.41 5.56 10.70
C PRO A 36 24.81 7.01 10.46
N TYR A 37 23.82 7.86 10.17
CA TYR A 37 24.03 9.29 9.96
C TYR A 37 23.14 10.12 10.90
N GLU A 38 23.77 10.98 11.68
CA GLU A 38 23.10 11.87 12.66
C GLU A 38 23.27 13.36 12.30
N GLY A 39 23.95 13.67 11.19
CA GLY A 39 24.13 15.01 10.66
C GLY A 39 22.84 15.57 10.03
N ASP A 40 22.97 16.75 9.45
CA ASP A 40 21.86 17.46 8.80
C ASP A 40 21.89 17.31 7.27
N GLU A 41 21.00 18.01 6.59
CA GLU A 41 20.83 18.00 5.14
C GLU A 41 21.83 18.84 4.35
N SER A 42 22.82 19.45 4.97
CA SER A 42 23.76 20.40 4.33
C SER A 42 24.65 19.79 3.24
N PHE A 43 24.82 18.47 3.22
CA PHE A 43 25.60 17.76 2.19
C PHE A 43 24.81 17.55 0.89
N LEU A 44 23.48 17.71 0.90
CA LEU A 44 22.61 17.39 -0.25
C LEU A 44 22.93 18.26 -1.47
N ALA A 45 22.95 17.63 -2.62
CA ALA A 45 23.09 18.30 -3.90
C ALA A 45 21.74 18.63 -4.54
N GLY A 46 21.72 19.66 -5.39
CA GLY A 46 20.54 19.97 -6.20
C GLY A 46 20.41 19.06 -7.42
N ALA A 47 19.32 19.24 -8.17
CA ALA A 47 19.10 18.52 -9.42
C ALA A 47 20.20 18.83 -10.45
N THR A 48 20.61 17.80 -11.20
CA THR A 48 21.44 18.01 -12.39
C THR A 48 20.59 18.45 -13.58
N GLU A 49 21.25 19.00 -14.61
CA GLU A 49 20.56 19.33 -15.89
C GLU A 49 19.93 18.06 -16.50
N ALA A 50 20.59 16.92 -16.40
CA ALA A 50 20.06 15.63 -16.87
C ALA A 50 18.78 15.26 -16.14
N THR A 51 18.76 15.32 -14.79
CA THR A 51 17.56 15.08 -13.99
C THR A 51 16.41 15.98 -14.41
N THR A 52 16.65 17.29 -14.54
CA THR A 52 15.62 18.26 -14.92
C THR A 52 15.08 17.97 -16.33
N THR A 53 15.96 17.77 -17.30
CA THR A 53 15.57 17.49 -18.69
C THR A 53 14.72 16.19 -18.80
N LEU A 54 15.13 15.14 -18.12
CA LEU A 54 14.39 13.87 -18.11
C LEU A 54 13.02 14.02 -17.45
N TRP A 55 12.98 14.71 -16.29
CA TRP A 55 11.74 14.88 -15.55
C TRP A 55 10.75 15.77 -16.28
N ASP A 56 11.20 16.86 -16.91
CA ASP A 56 10.36 17.73 -17.74
C ASP A 56 9.69 16.95 -18.89
N LYS A 57 10.45 16.07 -19.55
CA LYS A 57 9.91 15.21 -20.59
C LYS A 57 8.85 14.23 -20.08
N VAL A 58 9.06 13.64 -18.90
CA VAL A 58 8.05 12.77 -18.24
C VAL A 58 6.80 13.58 -17.89
N MET A 59 6.98 14.80 -17.37
CA MET A 59 5.87 15.66 -16.97
C MET A 59 5.01 16.14 -18.14
N GLU A 60 5.53 16.22 -19.36
CA GLU A 60 4.70 16.46 -20.55
C GLU A 60 3.62 15.39 -20.73
N GLY A 61 4.02 14.12 -20.61
CA GLY A 61 3.09 12.99 -20.65
C GLY A 61 2.10 12.97 -19.48
N VAL A 62 2.57 13.23 -18.27
CA VAL A 62 1.70 13.31 -17.07
C VAL A 62 0.66 14.43 -17.21
N LYS A 63 1.05 15.62 -17.71
CA LYS A 63 0.11 16.72 -17.98
C LYS A 63 -0.90 16.35 -19.06
N LEU A 64 -0.48 15.58 -20.07
CA LEU A 64 -1.40 15.08 -21.10
C LEU A 64 -2.45 14.13 -20.47
N GLU A 65 -2.04 13.16 -19.67
CA GLU A 65 -2.95 12.24 -18.96
C GLU A 65 -3.94 12.98 -18.05
N ASN A 66 -3.47 13.95 -17.28
CA ASN A 66 -4.33 14.78 -16.43
C ASN A 66 -5.38 15.56 -17.22
N ARG A 67 -5.02 16.06 -18.42
CA ARG A 67 -5.93 16.82 -19.28
C ARG A 67 -6.93 15.95 -20.02
N THR A 68 -6.52 14.76 -20.45
CA THR A 68 -7.34 13.86 -21.25
C THR A 68 -8.11 12.83 -20.42
N HIS A 69 -7.74 12.67 -19.15
CA HIS A 69 -8.22 11.58 -18.26
C HIS A 69 -8.08 10.20 -18.90
N ALA A 70 -7.01 9.99 -19.66
CA ALA A 70 -6.72 8.75 -20.36
C ALA A 70 -5.21 8.48 -20.37
N PRO A 71 -4.79 7.19 -20.46
CA PRO A 71 -3.38 6.85 -20.65
C PRO A 71 -2.79 7.55 -21.90
N VAL A 72 -1.52 7.94 -21.84
CA VAL A 72 -0.81 8.46 -23.02
C VAL A 72 -0.84 7.45 -24.16
N ASP A 73 -0.55 6.20 -23.87
CA ASP A 73 -0.64 5.06 -24.78
C ASP A 73 -0.72 3.74 -23.98
N PHE A 74 -1.12 2.67 -24.64
CA PHE A 74 -1.08 1.31 -24.09
C PHE A 74 -1.05 0.25 -25.18
N ASP A 75 -0.53 -0.93 -24.83
CA ASP A 75 -0.53 -2.08 -25.72
C ASP A 75 -1.93 -2.66 -25.90
N THR A 76 -2.17 -3.19 -27.11
CA THR A 76 -3.40 -3.94 -27.42
C THR A 76 -3.12 -5.33 -28.00
N ALA A 77 -1.87 -5.62 -28.37
CA ALA A 77 -1.47 -6.82 -29.08
C ALA A 77 -0.29 -7.58 -28.45
N VAL A 78 0.33 -7.05 -27.40
CA VAL A 78 1.47 -7.68 -26.72
C VAL A 78 1.11 -7.95 -25.26
N ALA A 79 0.92 -9.23 -24.90
CA ALA A 79 0.80 -9.63 -23.49
C ALA A 79 2.16 -9.48 -22.81
N SER A 80 2.24 -8.66 -21.79
CA SER A 80 3.48 -8.31 -21.12
C SER A 80 4.01 -9.48 -20.29
N THR A 81 5.29 -9.72 -20.45
CA THR A 81 6.13 -10.62 -19.65
C THR A 81 7.44 -9.91 -19.32
N ILE A 82 8.30 -10.52 -18.53
CA ILE A 82 9.60 -9.93 -18.17
C ILE A 82 10.39 -9.55 -19.45
N THR A 83 10.31 -10.35 -20.50
CA THR A 83 11.12 -10.20 -21.74
C THR A 83 10.35 -9.76 -22.97
N SER A 84 9.06 -9.41 -22.86
CA SER A 84 8.19 -9.17 -24.02
C SER A 84 8.50 -7.91 -24.82
N HIS A 85 9.07 -6.89 -24.18
CA HIS A 85 9.34 -5.58 -24.80
C HIS A 85 10.83 -5.38 -25.02
N ASP A 86 11.16 -4.60 -26.01
CA ASP A 86 12.52 -4.09 -26.21
C ASP A 86 12.90 -3.08 -25.13
N ALA A 87 14.18 -2.69 -25.07
CA ALA A 87 14.66 -1.74 -24.08
C ALA A 87 14.06 -0.35 -24.32
N GLY A 88 13.33 0.14 -23.32
CA GLY A 88 12.72 1.46 -23.33
C GLY A 88 13.52 2.49 -22.54
N TYR A 89 13.55 3.73 -23.02
CA TYR A 89 14.25 4.86 -22.42
C TYR A 89 13.41 6.12 -22.45
N ILE A 90 13.64 7.01 -21.49
CA ILE A 90 13.20 8.41 -21.58
C ILE A 90 14.14 9.15 -22.54
N ASN A 91 15.44 9.08 -22.26
CA ASN A 91 16.53 9.53 -23.11
C ASN A 91 17.79 8.70 -22.79
N LYS A 92 18.18 7.82 -23.70
CA LYS A 92 19.26 6.87 -23.50
C LYS A 92 20.62 7.50 -23.12
N GLN A 93 20.90 8.73 -23.61
CA GLN A 93 22.17 9.40 -23.35
C GLN A 93 22.25 10.04 -21.96
N LEU A 94 21.11 10.38 -21.36
CA LEU A 94 21.06 11.11 -20.10
C LEU A 94 20.79 10.23 -18.89
N GLU A 95 20.18 9.06 -19.09
CA GLU A 95 19.76 8.19 -17.99
C GLU A 95 20.93 7.48 -17.33
N LYS A 96 21.07 7.63 -16.01
CA LYS A 96 22.00 6.85 -15.17
C LYS A 96 21.39 5.51 -14.74
N ILE A 97 20.07 5.49 -14.53
CA ILE A 97 19.30 4.28 -14.22
C ILE A 97 18.30 4.09 -15.35
N VAL A 98 18.35 2.94 -15.99
CA VAL A 98 17.55 2.65 -17.20
C VAL A 98 16.48 1.60 -16.92
N GLY A 99 15.48 1.55 -17.79
CA GLY A 99 14.42 0.53 -17.76
C GLY A 99 13.03 1.13 -17.67
N LEU A 100 12.14 0.68 -18.58
CA LEU A 100 10.73 1.03 -18.61
C LEU A 100 9.89 -0.24 -18.69
N GLN A 101 8.61 -0.16 -18.30
CA GLN A 101 7.67 -1.29 -18.41
C GLN A 101 7.47 -1.74 -19.86
N THR A 102 7.50 -0.80 -20.79
CA THR A 102 7.40 -1.01 -22.24
C THR A 102 8.57 -0.32 -22.94
N GLU A 103 8.55 -0.24 -24.25
CA GLU A 103 9.56 0.46 -25.04
C GLU A 103 9.43 2.00 -25.01
N ALA A 104 8.32 2.54 -24.45
CA ALA A 104 8.06 3.97 -24.42
C ALA A 104 7.65 4.47 -23.01
N PRO A 105 8.02 5.74 -22.67
CA PRO A 105 7.63 6.34 -21.39
C PRO A 105 6.11 6.42 -21.22
N LEU A 106 5.61 6.06 -20.03
CA LEU A 106 4.20 6.11 -19.62
C LEU A 106 3.24 5.23 -20.46
N LYS A 107 3.72 4.51 -21.46
CA LYS A 107 2.90 3.52 -22.18
C LYS A 107 2.58 2.33 -21.26
N ARG A 108 1.28 2.02 -21.10
CA ARG A 108 0.83 0.91 -20.26
C ARG A 108 1.09 -0.44 -20.93
N ALA A 109 1.59 -1.37 -20.15
CA ALA A 109 1.72 -2.76 -20.57
C ALA A 109 0.37 -3.48 -20.46
N LEU A 110 0.13 -4.44 -21.37
CA LEU A 110 -1.05 -5.30 -21.35
C LEU A 110 -0.76 -6.55 -20.51
N ILE A 111 -1.37 -6.67 -19.32
CA ILE A 111 -1.15 -7.80 -18.40
C ILE A 111 -2.47 -8.55 -18.18
N PRO A 112 -2.83 -9.54 -19.04
CA PRO A 112 -4.14 -10.18 -19.00
C PRO A 112 -4.24 -11.35 -18.01
N PHE A 113 -3.15 -11.79 -17.38
CA PHE A 113 -3.12 -12.99 -16.54
C PHE A 113 -4.04 -12.88 -15.31
N GLY A 114 -4.14 -11.70 -14.69
CA GLY A 114 -5.04 -11.44 -13.57
C GLY A 114 -6.51 -11.35 -14.00
N GLY A 115 -6.79 -10.78 -15.19
CA GLY A 115 -8.15 -10.64 -15.67
C GLY A 115 -8.27 -10.06 -17.07
N ILE A 116 -8.70 -10.88 -18.02
CA ILE A 116 -8.94 -10.43 -19.40
C ILE A 116 -10.08 -9.40 -19.47
N LYS A 117 -11.08 -9.48 -18.60
CA LYS A 117 -12.21 -8.53 -18.57
C LYS A 117 -11.77 -7.11 -18.22
N MET A 118 -10.77 -6.94 -17.34
CA MET A 118 -10.18 -5.64 -17.05
C MET A 118 -9.58 -5.02 -18.32
N ILE A 119 -8.84 -5.82 -19.07
CA ILE A 119 -8.19 -5.40 -20.33
C ILE A 119 -9.23 -5.04 -21.40
N GLU A 120 -10.24 -5.90 -21.62
CA GLU A 120 -11.34 -5.60 -22.56
C GLU A 120 -12.10 -4.33 -22.16
N GLY A 121 -12.38 -4.18 -20.87
CA GLY A 121 -13.04 -2.99 -20.32
C GLY A 121 -12.22 -1.72 -20.55
N SER A 122 -10.91 -1.77 -20.32
CA SER A 122 -9.99 -0.65 -20.57
C SER A 122 -9.90 -0.31 -22.05
N CYS A 123 -9.71 -1.30 -22.93
CA CYS A 123 -9.70 -1.07 -24.37
C CYS A 123 -10.99 -0.38 -24.85
N LYS A 124 -12.15 -0.89 -24.41
CA LYS A 124 -13.45 -0.29 -24.74
C LYS A 124 -13.59 1.14 -24.20
N ALA A 125 -13.19 1.39 -22.95
CA ALA A 125 -13.29 2.70 -22.32
C ALA A 125 -12.45 3.76 -23.04
N TYR A 126 -11.28 3.37 -23.57
CA TYR A 126 -10.37 4.24 -24.29
C TYR A 126 -10.46 4.13 -25.82
N ASN A 127 -11.55 3.55 -26.36
CA ASN A 127 -11.82 3.43 -27.81
C ASN A 127 -10.69 2.73 -28.59
N ARG A 128 -10.10 1.68 -28.04
CA ARG A 128 -9.09 0.82 -28.68
C ARG A 128 -9.62 -0.60 -28.79
N GLU A 129 -9.19 -1.33 -29.78
CA GLU A 129 -9.55 -2.74 -29.98
C GLU A 129 -8.44 -3.64 -29.44
N LEU A 130 -8.84 -4.61 -28.61
CA LEU A 130 -7.94 -5.67 -28.17
C LEU A 130 -7.69 -6.64 -29.34
N ASP A 131 -6.43 -7.01 -29.53
CA ASP A 131 -6.05 -8.00 -30.54
C ASP A 131 -6.87 -9.29 -30.36
N PRO A 132 -7.55 -9.79 -31.43
CA PRO A 132 -8.40 -10.97 -31.34
C PRO A 132 -7.65 -12.23 -30.88
N MET A 133 -6.35 -12.36 -31.20
CA MET A 133 -5.54 -13.50 -30.78
C MET A 133 -5.27 -13.46 -29.28
N ILE A 134 -4.94 -12.28 -28.72
CA ILE A 134 -4.81 -12.11 -27.27
C ILE A 134 -6.11 -12.50 -26.57
N LYS A 135 -7.24 -11.97 -27.05
CA LYS A 135 -8.57 -12.34 -26.52
C LYS A 135 -8.77 -13.86 -26.56
N LYS A 136 -8.53 -14.48 -27.72
CA LYS A 136 -8.71 -15.91 -27.91
C LYS A 136 -7.83 -16.74 -26.97
N ILE A 137 -6.54 -16.37 -26.81
CA ILE A 137 -5.62 -17.08 -25.91
C ILE A 137 -6.14 -17.06 -24.47
N PHE A 138 -6.58 -15.91 -23.97
CA PHE A 138 -6.98 -15.76 -22.58
C PHE A 138 -8.47 -16.06 -22.29
N THR A 139 -9.24 -16.47 -23.26
CA THR A 139 -10.62 -16.94 -23.09
C THR A 139 -10.82 -18.41 -23.45
N GLU A 140 -10.09 -18.93 -24.45
CA GLU A 140 -10.25 -20.32 -24.93
C GLU A 140 -9.13 -21.26 -24.49
N TYR A 141 -7.87 -20.81 -24.51
CA TYR A 141 -6.71 -21.67 -24.25
C TYR A 141 -6.15 -21.52 -22.83
N ARG A 142 -6.37 -20.39 -22.18
CA ARG A 142 -5.94 -20.13 -20.81
C ARG A 142 -7.10 -19.57 -20.01
N LYS A 143 -7.22 -20.03 -18.77
CA LYS A 143 -8.13 -19.43 -17.78
C LYS A 143 -7.38 -18.33 -17.06
N THR A 144 -8.02 -17.17 -16.86
CA THR A 144 -7.48 -16.09 -16.02
C THR A 144 -7.90 -16.28 -14.58
N HIS A 145 -7.18 -15.65 -13.66
CA HIS A 145 -7.55 -15.58 -12.25
C HIS A 145 -9.00 -15.10 -12.06
N ASN A 146 -9.38 -14.00 -12.69
CA ASN A 146 -10.73 -13.43 -12.61
C ASN A 146 -11.82 -14.45 -12.99
N GLN A 147 -11.66 -15.15 -14.12
CA GLN A 147 -12.64 -16.16 -14.51
C GLN A 147 -12.71 -17.29 -13.48
N GLY A 148 -11.55 -17.77 -12.99
CA GLY A 148 -11.51 -18.83 -11.98
C GLY A 148 -12.25 -18.44 -10.71
N VAL A 149 -12.09 -17.21 -10.23
CA VAL A 149 -12.79 -16.69 -9.06
C VAL A 149 -14.30 -16.70 -9.26
N PHE A 150 -14.78 -16.14 -10.40
CA PHE A 150 -16.21 -16.05 -10.66
C PHE A 150 -16.88 -17.41 -10.95
N ASP A 151 -16.13 -18.40 -11.42
CA ASP A 151 -16.63 -19.77 -11.55
C ASP A 151 -16.94 -20.44 -10.19
N VAL A 152 -16.36 -19.95 -9.11
CA VAL A 152 -16.46 -20.57 -7.76
C VAL A 152 -17.22 -19.71 -6.75
N TYR A 153 -17.38 -18.43 -7.01
CA TYR A 153 -18.11 -17.55 -6.10
C TYR A 153 -19.54 -18.05 -5.82
N THR A 154 -19.90 -18.04 -4.53
CA THR A 154 -21.27 -18.38 -4.11
C THR A 154 -22.24 -17.23 -4.39
N PRO A 155 -23.55 -17.50 -4.50
CA PRO A 155 -24.57 -16.45 -4.61
C PRO A 155 -24.49 -15.43 -3.46
N ASP A 156 -24.14 -15.87 -2.25
CA ASP A 156 -24.02 -14.98 -1.08
C ASP A 156 -22.85 -14.01 -1.24
N ILE A 157 -21.67 -14.48 -1.68
CA ILE A 157 -20.53 -13.62 -1.98
C ILE A 157 -20.88 -12.61 -3.07
N LEU A 158 -21.58 -13.03 -4.12
CA LEU A 158 -22.01 -12.13 -5.21
C LEU A 158 -22.98 -11.05 -4.69
N ARG A 159 -23.90 -11.41 -3.77
CA ARG A 159 -24.79 -10.43 -3.11
C ARG A 159 -24.00 -9.44 -2.23
N CYS A 160 -23.03 -9.94 -1.43
CA CYS A 160 -22.15 -9.09 -0.64
C CYS A 160 -21.37 -8.10 -1.50
N ARG A 161 -20.85 -8.57 -2.63
CA ARG A 161 -20.10 -7.75 -3.61
C ARG A 161 -21.01 -6.68 -4.25
N LYS A 162 -22.21 -7.07 -4.67
CA LYS A 162 -23.20 -6.19 -5.30
C LYS A 162 -23.66 -5.07 -4.35
N SER A 163 -23.97 -5.43 -3.12
CA SER A 163 -24.45 -4.48 -2.09
C SER A 163 -23.34 -3.53 -1.60
N GLY A 164 -22.07 -3.92 -1.73
CA GLY A 164 -20.95 -3.17 -1.21
C GLY A 164 -20.67 -3.37 0.28
N VAL A 165 -21.26 -4.39 0.90
CA VAL A 165 -20.85 -4.80 2.25
C VAL A 165 -19.47 -5.43 2.24
N LEU A 166 -19.04 -6.03 1.11
CA LEU A 166 -17.66 -6.34 0.75
C LEU A 166 -17.28 -5.53 -0.50
N THR A 167 -16.20 -4.76 -0.43
CA THR A 167 -15.75 -3.88 -1.52
C THR A 167 -14.24 -3.97 -1.73
N GLY A 168 -13.80 -3.89 -2.99
CA GLY A 168 -12.37 -3.88 -3.36
C GLY A 168 -11.73 -5.26 -3.36
N LEU A 169 -12.51 -6.33 -3.53
CA LEU A 169 -11.98 -7.69 -3.67
C LEU A 169 -11.01 -7.78 -4.85
N PRO A 170 -9.78 -8.35 -4.69
CA PRO A 170 -8.82 -8.48 -5.78
C PRO A 170 -9.18 -9.64 -6.71
N ASP A 171 -10.36 -9.61 -7.28
CA ASP A 171 -10.95 -10.66 -8.10
C ASP A 171 -10.87 -10.40 -9.61
N ALA A 172 -10.31 -9.25 -10.03
CA ALA A 172 -10.23 -8.86 -11.43
C ALA A 172 -8.83 -8.36 -11.87
N TYR A 173 -7.87 -8.35 -10.95
CA TYR A 173 -6.51 -7.85 -11.19
C TYR A 173 -5.48 -8.61 -10.34
N GLY A 174 -4.20 -8.30 -10.47
CA GLY A 174 -3.11 -8.95 -9.73
C GLY A 174 -3.21 -8.74 -8.21
N ARG A 175 -2.72 -9.71 -7.44
CA ARG A 175 -2.84 -9.74 -5.98
C ARG A 175 -2.17 -8.55 -5.29
N GLY A 176 -0.90 -8.26 -5.63
CA GLY A 176 -0.10 -7.25 -4.93
C GLY A 176 0.27 -7.63 -3.49
N ARG A 177 0.81 -6.67 -2.75
CA ARG A 177 1.27 -6.82 -1.35
C ARG A 177 2.28 -7.95 -1.16
N ILE A 178 3.21 -8.01 -2.10
CA ILE A 178 4.42 -8.82 -2.05
C ILE A 178 5.58 -7.88 -2.27
N ILE A 179 6.47 -7.77 -1.30
CA ILE A 179 7.71 -6.99 -1.43
C ILE A 179 8.82 -7.96 -1.77
N GLY A 180 9.20 -8.03 -3.04
CA GLY A 180 10.40 -8.77 -3.44
C GLY A 180 11.62 -8.16 -2.80
N ASP A 181 12.53 -8.99 -2.29
CA ASP A 181 13.81 -8.47 -1.81
C ASP A 181 14.75 -8.20 -2.99
N TYR A 182 14.47 -7.10 -3.70
CA TYR A 182 15.20 -6.69 -4.91
C TYR A 182 16.69 -6.43 -4.64
N ARG A 183 17.07 -6.16 -3.39
CA ARG A 183 18.45 -5.99 -2.94
C ARG A 183 19.29 -7.26 -3.15
N ARG A 184 18.64 -8.44 -3.15
CA ARG A 184 19.30 -9.73 -3.42
C ARG A 184 19.96 -9.75 -4.78
N VAL A 185 19.36 -9.11 -5.79
CA VAL A 185 19.90 -9.05 -7.15
C VAL A 185 21.22 -8.28 -7.16
N ALA A 186 21.29 -7.17 -6.43
CA ALA A 186 22.52 -6.38 -6.31
C ALA A 186 23.61 -7.08 -5.50
N LEU A 187 23.26 -7.71 -4.38
CA LEU A 187 24.24 -8.30 -3.46
C LEU A 187 24.81 -9.62 -3.97
N TYR A 188 24.01 -10.44 -4.65
CA TYR A 188 24.38 -11.81 -5.02
C TYR A 188 24.51 -12.03 -6.54
N GLY A 189 23.81 -11.25 -7.34
CA GLY A 189 23.67 -11.53 -8.78
C GLY A 189 22.75 -12.71 -9.06
N ILE A 190 22.27 -12.80 -10.29
CA ILE A 190 21.23 -13.78 -10.67
C ILE A 190 21.75 -15.21 -10.64
N ASP A 191 23.03 -15.46 -11.02
CA ASP A 191 23.55 -16.84 -11.07
C ASP A 191 23.64 -17.47 -9.68
N TYR A 192 23.97 -16.68 -8.66
CA TYR A 192 23.95 -17.14 -7.27
C TYR A 192 22.51 -17.47 -6.84
N LEU A 193 21.55 -16.58 -7.12
CA LEU A 193 20.14 -16.80 -6.75
C LEU A 193 19.52 -18.00 -7.50
N MET A 194 19.86 -18.21 -8.76
CA MET A 194 19.43 -19.41 -9.50
C MET A 194 20.01 -20.69 -8.89
N LYS A 195 21.28 -20.67 -8.51
CA LYS A 195 21.92 -21.80 -7.82
C LYS A 195 21.25 -22.10 -6.47
N ASP A 196 20.93 -21.07 -5.71
CA ASP A 196 20.21 -21.20 -4.44
C ASP A 196 18.80 -21.80 -4.64
N LYS A 197 18.04 -21.32 -5.64
CA LYS A 197 16.72 -21.90 -5.99
C LYS A 197 16.83 -23.37 -6.43
N LEU A 198 17.86 -23.73 -7.17
CA LEU A 198 18.09 -25.13 -7.56
C LEU A 198 18.39 -26.00 -6.34
N ALA A 199 19.17 -25.49 -5.37
CA ALA A 199 19.40 -26.20 -4.11
C ALA A 199 18.10 -26.39 -3.31
N GLN A 200 17.26 -25.36 -3.21
CA GLN A 200 15.92 -25.44 -2.59
C GLN A 200 15.04 -26.48 -3.29
N PHE A 201 15.03 -26.49 -4.62
CA PHE A 201 14.28 -27.48 -5.42
C PHE A 201 14.74 -28.89 -5.12
N THR A 202 16.06 -29.11 -5.09
CA THR A 202 16.65 -30.44 -4.84
C THR A 202 16.38 -30.93 -3.42
N SER A 203 16.38 -30.04 -2.43
CA SER A 203 16.10 -30.38 -1.04
C SER A 203 14.73 -31.00 -0.79
N LEU A 204 13.76 -30.78 -1.70
CA LEU A 204 12.40 -31.32 -1.63
C LEU A 204 12.25 -32.68 -2.33
N GLN A 205 13.33 -33.24 -2.89
CA GLN A 205 13.22 -34.49 -3.66
C GLN A 205 12.80 -35.67 -2.80
N ALA A 206 13.43 -35.82 -1.63
CA ALA A 206 13.11 -36.93 -0.73
C ALA A 206 11.66 -36.85 -0.22
N ASP A 207 11.18 -35.66 0.11
CA ASP A 207 9.79 -35.46 0.54
C ASP A 207 8.80 -35.83 -0.58
N LEU A 208 9.11 -35.46 -1.81
CA LEU A 208 8.28 -35.82 -2.96
C LEU A 208 8.23 -37.34 -3.18
N GLU A 209 9.41 -38.00 -3.19
CA GLU A 209 9.53 -39.45 -3.42
C GLU A 209 8.88 -40.28 -2.30
N ASN A 210 8.89 -39.79 -1.07
CA ASN A 210 8.27 -40.42 0.08
C ASN A 210 6.81 -39.96 0.32
N GLY A 211 6.24 -39.15 -0.53
CA GLY A 211 4.85 -38.67 -0.42
C GLY A 211 4.58 -37.79 0.81
N VAL A 212 5.60 -37.13 1.34
CA VAL A 212 5.46 -36.22 2.49
C VAL A 212 4.75 -34.94 2.05
N ASN A 213 3.58 -34.67 2.65
CA ASN A 213 2.75 -33.50 2.30
C ASN A 213 2.61 -33.32 0.78
N LEU A 214 2.23 -34.40 0.08
CA LEU A 214 2.40 -34.60 -1.36
C LEU A 214 1.97 -33.37 -2.20
N GLU A 215 0.74 -32.89 -2.02
CA GLU A 215 0.21 -31.76 -2.80
C GLU A 215 1.01 -30.48 -2.57
N GLN A 216 1.35 -30.20 -1.32
CA GLN A 216 2.15 -29.03 -0.94
C GLN A 216 3.57 -29.11 -1.48
N THR A 217 4.18 -30.30 -1.43
CA THR A 217 5.53 -30.54 -1.96
C THR A 217 5.57 -30.39 -3.48
N ILE A 218 4.58 -30.98 -4.19
CA ILE A 218 4.45 -30.82 -5.64
C ILE A 218 4.29 -29.33 -5.99
N ARG A 219 3.39 -28.64 -5.31
CA ARG A 219 3.13 -27.22 -5.55
C ARG A 219 4.37 -26.36 -5.31
N LEU A 220 5.08 -26.58 -4.19
CA LEU A 220 6.28 -25.82 -3.86
C LEU A 220 7.41 -26.05 -4.88
N ARG A 221 7.59 -27.28 -5.35
CA ARG A 221 8.58 -27.58 -6.39
C ARG A 221 8.24 -26.91 -7.72
N GLU A 222 6.97 -26.90 -8.10
CA GLU A 222 6.48 -26.16 -9.29
C GLU A 222 6.76 -24.66 -9.15
N GLU A 223 6.42 -24.07 -8.00
CA GLU A 223 6.68 -22.64 -7.70
C GLU A 223 8.17 -22.30 -7.78
N ILE A 224 9.05 -23.13 -7.20
CA ILE A 224 10.51 -22.90 -7.25
C ILE A 224 11.03 -23.02 -8.70
N ALA A 225 10.50 -23.94 -9.51
CA ALA A 225 10.86 -24.04 -10.93
C ALA A 225 10.45 -22.78 -11.72
N GLU A 226 9.27 -22.22 -11.46
CA GLU A 226 8.82 -20.94 -12.02
C GLU A 226 9.70 -19.76 -11.56
N GLN A 227 10.07 -19.73 -10.26
CA GLN A 227 10.98 -18.73 -9.72
C GLN A 227 12.35 -18.78 -10.39
N HIS A 228 12.92 -19.97 -10.56
CA HIS A 228 14.19 -20.17 -11.27
C HIS A 228 14.13 -19.66 -12.71
N ARG A 229 13.03 -19.96 -13.43
CA ARG A 229 12.80 -19.46 -14.79
C ARG A 229 12.70 -17.93 -14.82
N ALA A 230 11.99 -17.32 -13.88
CA ALA A 230 11.84 -15.87 -13.79
C ALA A 230 13.20 -15.18 -13.56
N LEU A 231 14.08 -15.74 -12.74
CA LEU A 231 15.44 -15.23 -12.57
C LEU A 231 16.24 -15.25 -13.90
N GLY A 232 16.14 -16.33 -14.69
CA GLY A 232 16.74 -16.39 -16.03
C GLY A 232 16.21 -15.29 -16.94
N GLN A 233 14.90 -15.06 -16.93
CA GLN A 233 14.26 -13.97 -17.70
C GLN A 233 14.70 -12.58 -17.26
N MET A 234 15.03 -12.37 -15.97
CA MET A 234 15.61 -11.10 -15.51
C MET A 234 16.97 -10.83 -16.16
N LYS A 235 17.81 -11.86 -16.32
CA LYS A 235 19.09 -11.71 -17.06
C LYS A 235 18.86 -11.33 -18.53
N GLU A 236 17.93 -11.98 -19.20
CA GLU A 236 17.58 -11.67 -20.59
C GLU A 236 17.05 -10.24 -20.74
N MET A 237 16.21 -9.79 -19.81
CA MET A 237 15.72 -8.42 -19.77
C MET A 237 16.86 -7.42 -19.59
N ALA A 238 17.75 -7.62 -18.61
CA ALA A 238 18.87 -6.73 -18.34
C ALA A 238 19.83 -6.67 -19.53
N ALA A 239 20.06 -7.80 -20.22
CA ALA A 239 20.91 -7.87 -21.41
C ALA A 239 20.40 -6.98 -22.55
N LYS A 240 19.09 -6.80 -22.71
CA LYS A 240 18.50 -5.86 -23.68
C LYS A 240 18.93 -4.40 -23.42
N TYR A 241 19.21 -4.05 -22.17
CA TYR A 241 19.73 -2.74 -21.76
C TYR A 241 21.26 -2.67 -21.80
N GLY A 242 21.94 -3.77 -22.15
CA GLY A 242 23.41 -3.86 -22.21
C GLY A 242 24.07 -4.20 -20.88
N TYR A 243 23.32 -4.70 -19.89
CA TYR A 243 23.86 -5.08 -18.58
C TYR A 243 23.91 -6.58 -18.36
N ASP A 244 25.00 -7.06 -17.75
CA ASP A 244 25.15 -8.43 -17.26
C ASP A 244 24.94 -8.48 -15.75
N ILE A 245 23.75 -8.90 -15.31
CA ILE A 245 23.39 -9.05 -13.89
C ILE A 245 23.63 -10.48 -13.37
N SER A 246 24.40 -11.28 -14.08
CA SER A 246 24.77 -12.65 -13.64
C SER A 246 25.57 -12.65 -12.33
N GLY A 247 26.47 -11.69 -12.18
CA GLY A 247 27.23 -11.43 -10.95
C GLY A 247 26.64 -10.30 -10.10
N PRO A 248 27.12 -10.14 -8.84
CA PRO A 248 26.71 -9.04 -7.97
C PRO A 248 27.21 -7.69 -8.49
N ALA A 249 26.57 -6.62 -7.98
CA ALA A 249 26.97 -5.25 -8.27
C ALA A 249 28.35 -4.92 -7.70
N THR A 250 29.17 -4.20 -8.47
CA THR A 250 30.55 -3.82 -8.11
C THR A 250 30.69 -2.36 -7.69
N ASN A 251 29.69 -1.52 -7.95
CA ASN A 251 29.67 -0.09 -7.66
C ASN A 251 28.25 0.40 -7.36
N ALA A 252 28.12 1.67 -6.96
CA ALA A 252 26.84 2.26 -6.57
C ALA A 252 25.80 2.26 -7.70
N GLN A 253 26.21 2.62 -8.92
CA GLN A 253 25.28 2.66 -10.07
C GLN A 253 24.74 1.26 -10.38
N GLU A 254 25.59 0.25 -10.37
CA GLU A 254 25.17 -1.14 -10.57
C GLU A 254 24.25 -1.60 -9.43
N ALA A 255 24.56 -1.29 -8.17
CA ALA A 255 23.73 -1.67 -7.04
C ALA A 255 22.30 -1.11 -7.17
N ILE A 256 22.17 0.14 -7.56
CA ILE A 256 20.87 0.78 -7.80
C ILE A 256 20.18 0.15 -9.02
N GLN A 257 20.91 -0.04 -10.11
CA GLN A 257 20.38 -0.60 -11.36
C GLN A 257 19.91 -2.05 -11.21
N TRP A 258 20.72 -2.93 -10.53
CA TRP A 258 20.36 -4.33 -10.27
C TRP A 258 19.10 -4.42 -9.38
N THR A 259 19.06 -3.61 -8.32
CA THR A 259 17.87 -3.52 -7.46
C THR A 259 16.63 -3.11 -8.26
N TYR A 260 16.79 -2.12 -9.13
CA TYR A 260 15.68 -1.66 -10.00
C TYR A 260 15.30 -2.71 -11.06
N PHE A 261 16.23 -3.46 -11.64
CA PHE A 261 15.88 -4.53 -12.58
C PHE A 261 15.06 -5.63 -11.92
N GLY A 262 15.33 -5.98 -10.67
CA GLY A 262 14.48 -6.90 -9.91
C GLY A 262 13.04 -6.37 -9.78
N TYR A 263 12.87 -5.10 -9.49
CA TYR A 263 11.57 -4.43 -9.43
C TYR A 263 10.91 -4.32 -10.82
N LEU A 264 11.68 -3.96 -11.84
CA LEU A 264 11.17 -3.83 -13.21
C LEU A 264 10.60 -5.15 -13.73
N ALA A 265 11.27 -6.28 -13.44
CA ALA A 265 10.78 -7.61 -13.80
C ALA A 265 9.40 -7.90 -13.16
N ALA A 266 9.21 -7.48 -11.90
CA ALA A 266 7.94 -7.61 -11.20
C ALA A 266 6.83 -6.79 -11.88
N VAL A 267 7.04 -5.49 -12.13
CA VAL A 267 6.01 -4.60 -12.70
C VAL A 267 5.75 -4.83 -14.21
N LYS A 268 6.61 -5.58 -14.91
CA LYS A 268 6.36 -6.04 -16.27
C LYS A 268 5.50 -7.30 -16.32
N SER A 269 5.59 -8.16 -15.30
CA SER A 269 4.90 -9.46 -15.26
C SER A 269 3.68 -9.49 -14.36
N GLN A 270 3.52 -8.51 -13.47
CA GLN A 270 2.46 -8.43 -12.47
C GLN A 270 1.77 -7.07 -12.49
N ASN A 271 0.47 -7.06 -12.28
CA ASN A 271 -0.35 -5.84 -12.16
C ASN A 271 -1.07 -5.79 -10.81
N GLY A 272 -0.34 -6.09 -9.75
CA GLY A 272 -0.86 -6.11 -8.39
C GLY A 272 -1.37 -4.75 -7.91
N ALA A 273 -2.25 -4.78 -6.92
CA ALA A 273 -2.78 -3.57 -6.31
C ALA A 273 -1.73 -2.78 -5.50
N ALA A 274 -0.61 -3.42 -5.14
CA ALA A 274 0.51 -2.78 -4.45
C ALA A 274 1.82 -3.42 -4.90
N MET A 275 2.63 -2.65 -5.59
CA MET A 275 3.94 -3.06 -6.09
C MET A 275 5.03 -2.27 -5.35
N SER A 276 5.13 -2.49 -4.03
CA SER A 276 6.04 -1.76 -3.15
C SER A 276 7.49 -2.04 -3.47
N PHE A 277 8.34 -1.01 -3.37
CA PHE A 277 9.77 -1.11 -3.64
C PHE A 277 10.53 -1.71 -2.45
N GLY A 278 10.12 -1.36 -1.23
CA GLY A 278 10.59 -2.03 -0.03
C GLY A 278 11.34 -1.13 0.94
N ARG A 279 12.55 -1.51 1.29
CA ARG A 279 13.45 -0.80 2.22
C ARG A 279 14.86 -0.84 1.66
N THR A 280 15.14 0.06 0.74
CA THR A 280 16.37 0.00 -0.06
C THR A 280 17.38 1.09 0.28
N SER A 281 16.95 2.20 0.87
CA SER A 281 17.79 3.38 1.09
C SER A 281 19.06 3.09 1.90
N THR A 282 18.94 2.38 3.02
CA THR A 282 20.10 2.01 3.88
C THR A 282 21.02 1.02 3.19
N PHE A 283 20.47 0.04 2.45
CA PHE A 283 21.27 -0.91 1.67
C PHE A 283 22.10 -0.21 0.58
N LEU A 284 21.46 0.64 -0.21
CA LEU A 284 22.13 1.36 -1.30
C LEU A 284 23.17 2.35 -0.80
N ASP A 285 22.97 2.92 0.40
CA ASP A 285 23.95 3.81 1.03
C ASP A 285 25.32 3.14 1.22
N VAL A 286 25.34 1.84 1.52
CA VAL A 286 26.61 1.09 1.69
C VAL A 286 27.50 1.19 0.43
N TYR A 287 26.90 1.05 -0.75
CA TYR A 287 27.62 1.16 -2.02
C TYR A 287 27.94 2.61 -2.38
N ILE A 288 27.03 3.54 -2.15
CA ILE A 288 27.22 4.96 -2.43
C ILE A 288 28.33 5.53 -1.57
N GLU A 289 28.32 5.28 -0.27
CA GLU A 289 29.36 5.75 0.65
C GLU A 289 30.74 5.15 0.34
N ARG A 290 30.79 3.88 -0.07
CA ARG A 290 32.04 3.25 -0.53
C ARG A 290 32.62 4.00 -1.74
N ASP A 291 31.80 4.30 -2.73
CA ASP A 291 32.26 4.95 -3.97
C ASP A 291 32.58 6.44 -3.75
N LEU A 292 31.83 7.13 -2.88
CA LEU A 292 32.15 8.50 -2.44
C LEU A 292 33.50 8.57 -1.73
N LYS A 293 33.76 7.68 -0.76
CA LYS A 293 35.02 7.59 -0.01
C LYS A 293 36.20 7.26 -0.92
N ALA A 294 35.99 6.45 -1.96
CA ALA A 294 36.98 6.12 -2.96
C ALA A 294 37.19 7.22 -4.02
N GLY A 295 36.43 8.31 -3.97
CA GLY A 295 36.47 9.40 -4.96
C GLY A 295 36.02 8.98 -6.35
N LYS A 296 35.22 7.91 -6.48
CA LYS A 296 34.72 7.41 -7.76
C LYS A 296 33.49 8.18 -8.23
N ILE A 297 32.72 8.75 -7.32
CA ILE A 297 31.56 9.57 -7.56
C ILE A 297 31.57 10.80 -6.65
N THR A 298 30.86 11.84 -7.06
CA THR A 298 30.57 13.04 -6.28
C THR A 298 29.22 12.92 -5.60
N GLU A 299 28.93 13.79 -4.63
CA GLU A 299 27.61 13.86 -4.00
C GLU A 299 26.49 14.21 -4.99
N GLN A 300 26.81 15.04 -5.99
CA GLN A 300 25.87 15.39 -7.07
C GLN A 300 25.54 14.18 -7.94
N GLU A 301 26.52 13.34 -8.29
CA GLU A 301 26.30 12.09 -9.03
C GLU A 301 25.53 11.06 -8.21
N ALA A 302 25.77 11.01 -6.90
CA ALA A 302 25.00 10.17 -5.99
C ALA A 302 23.50 10.57 -5.97
N GLN A 303 23.23 11.89 -5.85
CA GLN A 303 21.86 12.40 -5.91
C GLN A 303 21.22 12.13 -7.27
N GLU A 304 21.94 12.33 -8.37
CA GLU A 304 21.44 12.09 -9.75
C GLU A 304 21.01 10.63 -9.93
N MET A 305 21.78 9.67 -9.44
CA MET A 305 21.41 8.25 -9.51
C MET A 305 20.13 7.95 -8.71
N VAL A 306 19.99 8.52 -7.52
CA VAL A 306 18.79 8.38 -6.69
C VAL A 306 17.59 9.06 -7.35
N ASP A 307 17.76 10.26 -7.92
CA ASP A 307 16.72 10.95 -8.67
C ASP A 307 16.23 10.11 -9.84
N HIS A 308 17.14 9.52 -10.62
CA HIS A 308 16.78 8.68 -11.76
C HIS A 308 16.08 7.39 -11.34
N LEU A 309 16.47 6.76 -10.23
CA LEU A 309 15.75 5.63 -9.66
C LEU A 309 14.31 6.04 -9.28
N VAL A 310 14.16 7.11 -8.50
CA VAL A 310 12.85 7.58 -8.04
C VAL A 310 11.99 8.04 -9.22
N MET A 311 12.58 8.64 -10.26
CA MET A 311 11.89 8.98 -11.49
C MET A 311 11.27 7.75 -12.15
N LYS A 312 12.00 6.62 -12.20
CA LYS A 312 11.48 5.35 -12.73
C LYS A 312 10.29 4.84 -11.90
N LEU A 313 10.38 4.92 -10.58
CA LEU A 313 9.27 4.52 -9.69
C LEU A 313 8.03 5.42 -9.90
N ARG A 314 8.23 6.72 -10.16
CA ARG A 314 7.14 7.66 -10.48
C ARG A 314 6.44 7.38 -11.81
N MET A 315 7.06 6.62 -12.71
CA MET A 315 6.54 6.36 -14.06
C MET A 315 5.76 5.05 -14.17
N VAL A 316 5.90 4.13 -13.21
CA VAL A 316 5.20 2.84 -13.28
C VAL A 316 3.69 3.07 -13.23
N ARG A 317 2.98 2.49 -14.19
CA ARG A 317 1.52 2.56 -14.33
C ARG A 317 0.98 1.24 -14.84
N PHE A 318 -0.29 0.96 -14.52
CA PHE A 318 -1.01 -0.18 -15.07
C PHE A 318 -2.21 0.27 -15.88
N LEU A 319 -2.63 -0.56 -16.83
CA LEU A 319 -3.86 -0.33 -17.57
C LEU A 319 -5.06 -0.72 -16.70
N ARG A 320 -5.95 0.23 -16.41
CA ARG A 320 -7.13 0.06 -15.56
C ARG A 320 -8.38 0.62 -16.26
N THR A 321 -9.55 0.22 -15.76
CA THR A 321 -10.82 0.82 -16.20
C THR A 321 -11.12 2.10 -15.43
N PRO A 322 -11.93 3.02 -15.98
CA PRO A 322 -12.35 4.23 -15.26
C PRO A 322 -13.05 3.95 -13.91
N GLU A 323 -13.77 2.82 -13.79
CA GLU A 323 -14.41 2.42 -12.53
C GLU A 323 -13.37 2.02 -11.46
N TYR A 324 -12.26 1.41 -11.88
CA TYR A 324 -11.14 1.15 -10.98
C TYR A 324 -10.50 2.47 -10.52
N ASP A 325 -10.29 3.38 -11.45
CA ASP A 325 -9.71 4.68 -11.16
C ASP A 325 -10.59 5.52 -10.22
N GLU A 326 -11.92 5.45 -10.33
CA GLU A 326 -12.84 6.07 -9.38
C GLU A 326 -12.66 5.47 -7.97
N LEU A 327 -12.53 4.14 -7.87
CA LEU A 327 -12.37 3.46 -6.59
C LEU A 327 -11.06 3.83 -5.87
N PHE A 328 -9.96 4.03 -6.62
CA PHE A 328 -8.61 4.21 -6.09
C PHE A 328 -7.98 5.58 -6.41
N SER A 329 -8.75 6.50 -6.99
CA SER A 329 -8.29 7.85 -7.39
C SER A 329 -7.14 7.83 -8.40
N GLY A 330 -7.37 7.12 -9.50
CA GLY A 330 -6.41 6.90 -10.57
C GLY A 330 -5.91 5.46 -10.61
N ASP A 331 -4.73 5.27 -11.17
CA ASP A 331 -4.06 3.97 -11.27
C ASP A 331 -2.80 3.86 -10.37
N PRO A 332 -2.89 4.17 -9.05
CA PRO A 332 -1.74 4.08 -8.17
C PRO A 332 -1.25 2.64 -8.08
N ILE A 333 0.06 2.49 -7.99
CA ILE A 333 0.70 1.19 -7.83
C ILE A 333 1.28 0.99 -6.43
N TRP A 334 1.25 2.03 -5.61
CA TRP A 334 1.83 2.05 -4.27
C TRP A 334 3.27 1.51 -4.26
N ALA A 335 4.13 2.13 -5.07
CA ALA A 335 5.57 1.92 -5.04
C ALA A 335 6.14 2.49 -3.73
N THR A 336 5.84 1.81 -2.62
CA THR A 336 6.20 2.28 -1.27
C THR A 336 7.66 2.01 -1.00
N GLU A 337 8.37 3.00 -0.49
CA GLU A 337 9.74 2.89 0.04
C GLU A 337 9.75 3.26 1.51
N SER A 338 10.21 2.37 2.37
CA SER A 338 10.32 2.55 3.82
C SER A 338 11.70 3.06 4.18
N ILE A 339 11.77 4.16 4.93
CA ILE A 339 12.99 4.92 5.21
C ILE A 339 13.14 5.12 6.72
N GLY A 340 14.38 5.01 7.22
CA GLY A 340 14.71 5.25 8.63
C GLY A 340 14.40 4.06 9.52
N GLY A 341 13.88 4.34 10.73
CA GLY A 341 13.70 3.35 11.79
C GLY A 341 14.96 3.06 12.58
N MET A 342 14.84 2.13 13.52
CA MET A 342 15.91 1.71 14.43
C MET A 342 16.26 0.25 14.21
N GLY A 343 17.55 -0.09 14.38
CA GLY A 343 18.01 -1.47 14.47
C GLY A 343 17.64 -2.11 15.80
N LEU A 344 17.57 -3.44 15.83
CA LEU A 344 17.43 -4.20 17.09
C LEU A 344 18.62 -3.99 18.04
N ASP A 345 19.75 -3.60 17.51
CA ASP A 345 20.97 -3.26 18.26
C ASP A 345 20.98 -1.82 18.82
N GLY A 346 19.92 -1.06 18.60
CA GLY A 346 19.74 0.31 19.07
C GLY A 346 20.38 1.40 18.20
N ARG A 347 21.07 1.05 17.11
CA ARG A 347 21.57 2.04 16.15
C ARG A 347 20.41 2.51 15.25
N THR A 348 20.43 3.78 14.83
CA THR A 348 19.50 4.24 13.81
C THR A 348 19.83 3.62 12.44
N LEU A 349 18.80 3.29 11.65
CA LEU A 349 18.93 2.89 10.25
C LEU A 349 18.89 4.08 9.27
N VAL A 350 18.80 5.30 9.79
CA VAL A 350 18.97 6.53 9.00
C VAL A 350 20.41 6.61 8.50
N THR A 351 20.54 6.82 7.19
CA THR A 351 21.81 7.07 6.51
C THR A 351 21.73 8.34 5.69
N LYS A 352 22.83 8.79 5.09
CA LYS A 352 22.79 9.91 4.13
C LYS A 352 21.80 9.65 2.99
N ASN A 353 21.68 8.40 2.56
CA ASN A 353 20.76 8.06 1.50
C ASN A 353 19.29 8.20 1.89
N SER A 354 18.96 8.13 3.18
CA SER A 354 17.62 8.50 3.68
C SER A 354 17.27 9.95 3.30
N PHE A 355 18.22 10.86 3.47
CA PHE A 355 18.08 12.26 3.07
C PHE A 355 18.00 12.42 1.55
N ARG A 356 18.85 11.69 0.76
CA ARG A 356 18.84 11.77 -0.71
C ARG A 356 17.49 11.33 -1.30
N PHE A 357 16.88 10.28 -0.75
CA PHE A 357 15.52 9.87 -1.16
C PHE A 357 14.49 10.98 -0.91
N LEU A 358 14.48 11.58 0.27
CA LEU A 358 13.58 12.69 0.58
C LEU A 358 13.86 13.92 -0.28
N ASN A 359 15.12 14.17 -0.60
CA ASN A 359 15.53 15.30 -1.44
C ASN A 359 14.98 15.21 -2.89
N THR A 360 14.61 14.02 -3.35
CA THR A 360 13.95 13.86 -4.67
C THR A 360 12.63 14.62 -4.77
N LEU A 361 12.01 14.93 -3.64
CA LEU A 361 10.79 15.77 -3.57
C LEU A 361 11.09 17.25 -3.80
N TYR A 362 12.37 17.66 -3.73
CA TYR A 362 12.82 19.00 -4.12
C TYR A 362 13.45 19.00 -5.52
N THR A 363 14.28 18.02 -5.86
CA THR A 363 14.96 17.97 -7.17
C THR A 363 13.99 17.76 -8.33
N MET A 364 12.88 17.05 -8.11
CA MET A 364 11.84 16.77 -9.11
C MET A 364 10.44 17.26 -8.71
N GLY A 365 10.31 17.91 -7.55
CA GLY A 365 9.04 18.38 -6.99
C GLY A 365 8.20 17.30 -6.31
N PRO A 366 7.11 17.71 -5.64
CA PRO A 366 6.19 16.83 -4.94
C PRO A 366 5.64 15.71 -5.82
N SER A 367 5.44 14.53 -5.24
CA SER A 367 4.86 13.39 -5.95
C SER A 367 4.17 12.44 -4.98
N PRO A 368 3.04 11.83 -5.37
CA PRO A 368 2.38 10.81 -4.56
C PRO A 368 3.17 9.50 -4.51
N GLU A 369 3.98 9.21 -5.53
CA GLU A 369 4.77 7.98 -5.62
C GLU A 369 6.23 8.28 -5.97
N PRO A 370 7.17 7.44 -5.48
CA PRO A 370 6.94 6.38 -4.50
C PRO A 370 6.34 6.93 -3.22
N ASN A 371 5.47 6.13 -2.56
CA ASN A 371 4.90 6.48 -1.27
C ASN A 371 6.00 6.37 -0.21
N MET A 372 6.69 7.46 0.07
CA MET A 372 7.81 7.49 1.02
C MET A 372 7.29 7.43 2.45
N THR A 373 7.64 6.35 3.13
CA THR A 373 7.18 6.05 4.49
C THR A 373 8.33 6.16 5.46
N ILE A 374 8.23 7.09 6.40
CA ILE A 374 9.20 7.23 7.48
C ILE A 374 8.82 6.26 8.59
N LEU A 375 9.72 5.32 8.90
CA LEU A 375 9.61 4.46 10.06
C LEU A 375 10.05 5.28 11.27
N TRP A 376 9.06 5.82 12.00
CA TRP A 376 9.29 6.79 13.06
C TRP A 376 9.58 6.13 14.39
N SER A 377 10.60 6.64 15.09
CA SER A 377 10.93 6.32 16.47
C SER A 377 11.30 7.60 17.19
N GLU A 378 10.98 7.69 18.47
CA GLU A 378 11.45 8.79 19.32
C GLU A 378 12.98 8.89 19.35
N LYS A 379 13.67 7.77 19.11
CA LYS A 379 15.14 7.64 19.12
C LYS A 379 15.81 8.02 17.80
N LEU A 380 15.05 8.38 16.76
CA LEU A 380 15.64 8.86 15.51
C LEU A 380 16.47 10.12 15.71
N PRO A 381 17.53 10.35 14.93
CA PRO A 381 18.32 11.58 14.97
C PRO A 381 17.43 12.82 14.80
N LEU A 382 17.61 13.81 15.67
CA LEU A 382 16.78 15.02 15.67
C LEU A 382 16.83 15.76 14.33
N ASN A 383 18.01 15.82 13.70
CA ASN A 383 18.17 16.47 12.39
C ASN A 383 17.32 15.77 11.32
N PHE A 384 17.26 14.42 11.32
CA PHE A 384 16.42 13.68 10.39
C PHE A 384 14.92 13.89 10.67
N LYS A 385 14.50 13.89 11.95
CA LYS A 385 13.13 14.20 12.34
C LYS A 385 12.68 15.58 11.82
N LYS A 386 13.51 16.59 12.03
CA LYS A 386 13.25 17.96 11.54
C LYS A 386 13.22 18.05 10.02
N PHE A 387 14.12 17.35 9.34
CA PHE A 387 14.14 17.32 7.87
C PHE A 387 12.90 16.64 7.30
N ALA A 388 12.50 15.48 7.84
CA ALA A 388 11.27 14.81 7.42
C ALA A 388 10.03 15.69 7.67
N ALA A 389 9.94 16.33 8.83
CA ALA A 389 8.87 17.28 9.13
C ALA A 389 8.85 18.46 8.13
N LYS A 390 10.03 19.03 7.80
CA LYS A 390 10.16 20.08 6.77
C LYS A 390 9.64 19.60 5.42
N VAL A 391 10.03 18.41 4.97
CA VAL A 391 9.58 17.84 3.69
C VAL A 391 8.06 17.67 3.69
N SER A 392 7.45 17.22 4.79
CA SER A 392 5.98 17.13 4.91
C SER A 392 5.30 18.49 4.83
N ILE A 393 5.85 19.51 5.48
CA ILE A 393 5.33 20.88 5.44
C ILE A 393 5.36 21.43 4.01
N ASP A 394 6.48 21.21 3.31
CA ASP A 394 6.68 21.75 1.97
C ASP A 394 5.92 20.99 0.88
N THR A 395 5.68 19.70 1.05
CA THR A 395 5.27 18.83 -0.07
C THR A 395 4.03 17.97 0.17
N SER A 396 3.63 17.73 1.42
CA SER A 396 2.59 16.76 1.82
C SER A 396 2.76 15.36 1.18
N SER A 397 4.01 14.95 0.92
CA SER A 397 4.33 13.72 0.18
C SER A 397 4.78 12.54 1.05
N LEU A 398 4.93 12.73 2.36
CA LEU A 398 5.38 11.68 3.28
C LEU A 398 4.24 11.12 4.12
N GLN A 399 4.40 9.85 4.53
CA GLN A 399 3.65 9.24 5.61
C GLN A 399 4.61 8.70 6.68
N TYR A 400 4.04 8.39 7.83
CA TYR A 400 4.79 7.97 9.02
C TYR A 400 4.18 6.71 9.62
N GLU A 401 5.04 5.81 10.09
CA GLU A 401 4.67 4.54 10.73
C GLU A 401 5.45 4.36 12.02
N ASN A 402 4.81 3.84 13.04
CA ASN A 402 5.39 3.66 14.38
C ASN A 402 6.37 2.48 14.42
N ASP A 403 7.66 2.77 14.26
CA ASP A 403 8.71 1.75 14.31
C ASP A 403 8.85 1.11 15.70
N ASP A 404 8.64 1.89 16.76
CA ASP A 404 8.77 1.38 18.14
C ASP A 404 7.65 0.40 18.51
N LEU A 405 6.50 0.47 17.82
CA LEU A 405 5.40 -0.48 17.93
C LEU A 405 5.64 -1.73 17.06
N MET A 406 6.05 -1.55 15.80
CA MET A 406 6.12 -2.64 14.82
C MET A 406 7.39 -3.48 14.92
N ARG A 407 8.54 -2.86 15.13
CA ARG A 407 9.83 -3.57 15.21
C ARG A 407 9.85 -4.66 16.29
N PRO A 408 9.38 -4.42 17.52
CA PRO A 408 9.29 -5.48 18.53
C PRO A 408 8.29 -6.58 18.18
N ASP A 409 7.16 -6.25 17.56
CA ASP A 409 6.13 -7.23 17.15
C ASP A 409 6.69 -8.25 16.14
N PHE A 410 7.54 -7.82 15.21
CA PHE A 410 8.24 -8.71 14.29
C PHE A 410 9.50 -9.35 14.87
N ASN A 411 10.03 -8.83 15.98
CA ASN A 411 11.39 -9.12 16.44
C ASN A 411 12.41 -9.03 15.28
N ASN A 412 12.23 -8.03 14.43
CA ASN A 412 13.01 -7.83 13.21
C ASN A 412 13.03 -6.34 12.83
N ASP A 413 14.17 -5.87 12.36
CA ASP A 413 14.38 -4.50 11.91
C ASP A 413 14.43 -4.38 10.37
N ASP A 414 14.31 -5.50 9.64
CA ASP A 414 14.30 -5.53 8.18
C ASP A 414 12.89 -5.79 7.64
N TYR A 415 11.91 -5.03 8.13
CA TYR A 415 10.56 -4.99 7.60
C TYR A 415 10.34 -3.72 6.77
N ALA A 416 9.37 -3.74 5.90
CA ALA A 416 8.93 -2.61 5.09
C ALA A 416 7.40 -2.54 5.04
N ILE A 417 6.89 -1.40 4.62
CA ILE A 417 5.46 -1.18 4.45
C ILE A 417 5.06 -1.54 3.02
N ALA A 418 4.12 -2.45 2.90
CA ALA A 418 3.48 -2.75 1.64
C ALA A 418 2.25 -1.87 1.44
N CYS A 419 2.10 -1.29 0.26
CA CYS A 419 0.96 -0.46 -0.08
C CYS A 419 0.91 0.82 0.78
N CYS A 420 -0.05 0.87 1.68
CA CYS A 420 -0.37 2.03 2.50
C CYS A 420 0.20 1.92 3.92
N VAL A 421 -0.15 0.82 4.61
CA VAL A 421 0.02 0.71 6.07
C VAL A 421 0.42 -0.70 6.54
N SER A 422 0.63 -1.65 5.63
CA SER A 422 0.79 -3.07 5.97
C SER A 422 2.26 -3.44 6.16
N PRO A 423 2.74 -3.66 7.38
CA PRO A 423 4.13 -4.05 7.61
C PRO A 423 4.36 -5.52 7.29
N MET A 424 5.53 -5.85 6.73
CA MET A 424 5.98 -7.22 6.52
C MET A 424 7.50 -7.32 6.45
N VAL A 425 8.05 -8.43 6.91
CA VAL A 425 9.50 -8.69 6.84
C VAL A 425 9.89 -8.97 5.38
N VAL A 426 10.82 -8.18 4.87
CA VAL A 426 11.23 -8.20 3.45
C VAL A 426 11.85 -9.54 3.08
N GLY A 427 11.37 -10.13 1.99
CA GLY A 427 11.84 -11.42 1.47
C GLY A 427 11.46 -12.65 2.30
N LYS A 428 10.73 -12.49 3.41
CA LYS A 428 10.29 -13.58 4.31
C LYS A 428 8.78 -13.69 4.44
N GLN A 429 8.06 -12.60 4.22
CA GLN A 429 6.61 -12.54 4.32
C GLN A 429 5.98 -12.06 3.02
N MET A 430 4.76 -12.51 2.77
CA MET A 430 3.88 -11.98 1.73
C MET A 430 2.46 -11.88 2.28
N GLN A 431 1.64 -11.02 1.69
CA GLN A 431 0.28 -10.85 2.14
C GLN A 431 -0.73 -11.22 1.06
N PHE A 432 -1.69 -12.04 1.42
CA PHE A 432 -2.92 -12.22 0.66
C PHE A 432 -3.77 -10.97 0.82
N PHE A 433 -3.74 -10.12 -0.21
CA PHE A 433 -4.44 -8.83 -0.19
C PHE A 433 -5.95 -9.04 -0.04
N GLY A 434 -6.54 -8.30 0.88
CA GLY A 434 -7.97 -8.32 1.15
C GLY A 434 -8.70 -7.13 0.57
N ALA A 435 -9.97 -7.11 0.89
CA ALA A 435 -10.90 -6.03 0.57
C ALA A 435 -11.22 -5.22 1.84
N ARG A 436 -12.44 -4.74 1.92
CA ARG A 436 -12.98 -4.09 3.13
C ARG A 436 -14.39 -4.60 3.40
N ALA A 437 -14.63 -4.92 4.68
CA ALA A 437 -15.95 -5.20 5.22
C ALA A 437 -16.55 -3.89 5.77
N ASN A 438 -17.74 -3.53 5.32
CA ASN A 438 -18.42 -2.29 5.72
C ASN A 438 -19.23 -2.52 7.01
N LEU A 439 -18.71 -2.12 8.16
CA LEU A 439 -19.34 -2.31 9.47
C LEU A 439 -20.62 -1.46 9.66
N ALA A 440 -20.65 -0.25 9.10
CA ALA A 440 -21.85 0.59 9.15
C ALA A 440 -23.04 -0.05 8.42
N LYS A 441 -22.76 -0.66 7.28
CA LYS A 441 -23.78 -1.39 6.51
C LYS A 441 -24.20 -2.70 7.20
N THR A 442 -23.27 -3.36 7.87
CA THR A 442 -23.55 -4.55 8.69
C THR A 442 -24.52 -4.24 9.82
N MET A 443 -24.38 -3.09 10.46
CA MET A 443 -25.34 -2.61 11.47
C MET A 443 -26.74 -2.38 10.86
N LEU A 444 -26.82 -1.75 9.67
CA LEU A 444 -28.12 -1.58 8.99
C LEU A 444 -28.77 -2.93 8.65
N TYR A 445 -27.99 -3.94 8.29
CA TYR A 445 -28.51 -5.31 8.11
C TYR A 445 -29.02 -5.92 9.41
N ALA A 446 -28.34 -5.68 10.53
CA ALA A 446 -28.79 -6.10 11.85
C ALA A 446 -30.14 -5.48 12.22
N ILE A 447 -30.35 -4.20 11.90
CA ILE A 447 -31.60 -3.48 12.12
C ILE A 447 -32.70 -3.97 11.18
N ASN A 448 -32.38 -4.25 9.91
CA ASN A 448 -33.32 -4.58 8.84
C ASN A 448 -33.45 -6.08 8.54
N GLY A 449 -33.02 -6.97 9.44
CA GLY A 449 -33.18 -8.43 9.28
C GLY A 449 -32.41 -9.00 8.06
N GLY A 450 -31.28 -8.41 7.68
CA GLY A 450 -30.42 -8.84 6.59
C GLY A 450 -30.80 -8.29 5.22
N VAL A 451 -31.80 -7.40 5.14
CA VAL A 451 -32.18 -6.73 3.90
C VAL A 451 -31.33 -5.48 3.69
N ASP A 452 -30.83 -5.32 2.47
CA ASP A 452 -30.08 -4.13 2.07
C ASP A 452 -31.01 -2.93 1.94
N GLU A 453 -30.72 -1.86 2.66
CA GLU A 453 -31.56 -0.66 2.76
C GLU A 453 -31.69 0.12 1.45
N LYS A 454 -30.72 -0.03 0.55
CA LYS A 454 -30.69 0.66 -0.76
C LYS A 454 -31.18 -0.22 -1.91
N LEU A 455 -30.70 -1.47 -1.95
CA LEU A 455 -31.04 -2.41 -3.04
C LEU A 455 -32.36 -3.13 -2.79
N LYS A 456 -32.93 -3.05 -1.58
CA LYS A 456 -34.18 -3.72 -1.18
C LYS A 456 -34.15 -5.24 -1.44
N MET A 457 -32.98 -5.84 -1.26
CA MET A 457 -32.78 -7.27 -1.46
C MET A 457 -32.19 -7.94 -0.22
N GLN A 458 -32.51 -9.21 0.00
CA GLN A 458 -31.92 -10.01 1.05
C GLN A 458 -30.44 -10.28 0.73
N VAL A 459 -29.52 -9.74 1.54
CA VAL A 459 -28.08 -9.93 1.40
C VAL A 459 -27.54 -10.79 2.53
N GLY A 460 -27.83 -10.43 3.78
CA GLY A 460 -27.44 -11.19 4.97
C GLY A 460 -28.42 -12.30 5.32
N PRO A 461 -28.15 -13.05 6.39
CA PRO A 461 -29.08 -14.05 6.91
C PRO A 461 -30.45 -13.43 7.17
N LYS A 462 -31.50 -14.14 6.78
CA LYS A 462 -32.87 -13.68 7.01
C LYS A 462 -33.20 -13.74 8.50
N SER A 463 -33.60 -12.62 9.06
CA SER A 463 -34.13 -12.52 10.43
C SER A 463 -35.24 -11.47 10.47
N GLU A 464 -35.99 -11.43 11.57
CA GLU A 464 -37.01 -10.38 11.74
C GLU A 464 -36.32 -9.02 11.94
N PRO A 465 -36.75 -7.96 11.26
CA PRO A 465 -36.28 -6.60 11.54
C PRO A 465 -36.56 -6.18 12.98
N ILE A 466 -35.76 -5.26 13.51
CA ILE A 466 -36.07 -4.62 14.80
C ILE A 466 -37.32 -3.81 14.68
N LYS A 467 -38.34 -4.09 15.51
CA LYS A 467 -39.69 -3.49 15.42
C LYS A 467 -39.93 -2.33 16.39
N GLY A 468 -39.04 -2.10 17.36
CA GLY A 468 -39.20 -1.04 18.37
C GLY A 468 -39.25 0.37 17.76
N ASP A 469 -40.06 1.26 18.39
CA ASP A 469 -40.14 2.68 17.99
C ASP A 469 -38.86 3.45 18.33
N VAL A 470 -38.07 2.93 19.22
CA VAL A 470 -36.73 3.43 19.60
C VAL A 470 -35.78 2.27 19.58
N LEU A 471 -34.60 2.45 19.00
CA LEU A 471 -33.56 1.42 18.95
C LEU A 471 -32.99 1.18 20.35
N ASN A 472 -32.87 -0.08 20.73
CA ASN A 472 -32.22 -0.53 21.96
C ASN A 472 -30.78 -0.95 21.66
N PHE A 473 -29.83 -0.43 22.45
CA PHE A 473 -28.41 -0.67 22.24
C PHE A 473 -28.05 -2.16 22.34
N ASP A 474 -28.52 -2.86 23.38
CA ASP A 474 -28.15 -4.27 23.58
C ASP A 474 -28.74 -5.16 22.48
N GLU A 475 -29.97 -4.88 22.02
CA GLU A 475 -30.59 -5.61 20.89
C GLU A 475 -29.82 -5.38 19.59
N VAL A 476 -29.44 -4.13 19.29
CA VAL A 476 -28.68 -3.81 18.08
C VAL A 476 -27.30 -4.47 18.12
N MET A 477 -26.61 -4.43 19.26
CA MET A 477 -25.29 -5.06 19.43
C MET A 477 -25.34 -6.58 19.30
N ASP A 478 -26.32 -7.23 19.93
CA ASP A 478 -26.48 -8.70 19.84
C ASP A 478 -26.70 -9.14 18.39
N ARG A 479 -27.60 -8.45 17.67
CA ARG A 479 -27.86 -8.74 16.25
C ARG A 479 -26.67 -8.43 15.37
N MET A 480 -25.99 -7.30 15.59
CA MET A 480 -24.81 -6.91 14.84
C MET A 480 -23.69 -7.95 15.03
N ASP A 481 -23.53 -8.51 16.23
CA ASP A 481 -22.57 -9.56 16.50
C ASP A 481 -22.78 -10.81 15.65
N HIS A 482 -24.03 -11.26 15.50
CA HIS A 482 -24.40 -12.37 14.60
C HIS A 482 -24.14 -12.05 13.12
N PHE A 483 -24.46 -10.82 12.69
CA PHE A 483 -24.17 -10.42 11.31
C PHE A 483 -22.67 -10.27 11.03
N MET A 484 -21.86 -9.90 12.03
CA MET A 484 -20.40 -9.91 11.91
C MET A 484 -19.84 -11.33 11.77
N ASP A 485 -20.38 -12.36 12.45
CA ASP A 485 -20.00 -13.75 12.24
C ASP A 485 -20.27 -14.22 10.81
N TRP A 486 -21.46 -13.89 10.27
CA TRP A 486 -21.80 -14.18 8.89
C TRP A 486 -20.87 -13.46 7.92
N LEU A 487 -20.65 -12.16 8.12
CA LEU A 487 -19.81 -11.33 7.24
C LEU A 487 -18.35 -11.83 7.24
N ALA A 488 -17.79 -12.16 8.41
CA ALA A 488 -16.45 -12.71 8.52
C ALA A 488 -16.32 -14.01 7.71
N LYS A 489 -17.32 -14.90 7.77
CA LYS A 489 -17.37 -16.13 6.99
C LYS A 489 -17.40 -15.86 5.48
N GLN A 490 -18.27 -14.96 5.01
CA GLN A 490 -18.34 -14.61 3.57
C GLN A 490 -17.02 -14.00 3.11
N TYR A 491 -16.42 -13.12 3.92
CA TYR A 491 -15.18 -12.43 3.63
C TYR A 491 -14.01 -13.39 3.48
N VAL A 492 -13.75 -14.22 4.49
CA VAL A 492 -12.65 -15.20 4.45
C VAL A 492 -12.86 -16.21 3.32
N THR A 493 -14.11 -16.66 3.09
CA THR A 493 -14.41 -17.57 1.96
C THR A 493 -14.07 -16.94 0.62
N ALA A 494 -14.44 -15.68 0.40
CA ALA A 494 -14.10 -14.95 -0.83
C ALA A 494 -12.59 -14.84 -1.00
N LEU A 495 -11.86 -14.47 0.05
CA LEU A 495 -10.40 -14.35 0.00
C LEU A 495 -9.71 -15.70 -0.25
N ASN A 496 -10.17 -16.78 0.35
CA ASN A 496 -9.65 -18.13 0.09
C ASN A 496 -9.77 -18.49 -1.39
N ILE A 497 -10.93 -18.24 -2.00
CA ILE A 497 -11.17 -18.48 -3.44
C ILE A 497 -10.22 -17.63 -4.29
N ILE A 498 -10.15 -16.34 -4.01
CA ILE A 498 -9.32 -15.38 -4.75
C ILE A 498 -7.85 -15.81 -4.73
N HIS A 499 -7.29 -16.10 -3.56
CA HIS A 499 -5.86 -16.38 -3.43
C HIS A 499 -5.47 -17.77 -3.93
N TYR A 500 -6.38 -18.74 -3.84
CA TYR A 500 -6.20 -20.02 -4.53
C TYR A 500 -6.11 -19.80 -6.06
N MET A 501 -6.99 -18.98 -6.61
CA MET A 501 -7.01 -18.75 -8.06
C MET A 501 -5.82 -17.90 -8.53
N HIS A 502 -5.28 -16.99 -7.69
CA HIS A 502 -4.03 -16.31 -7.97
C HIS A 502 -2.87 -17.28 -8.08
N ASP A 503 -2.68 -18.14 -7.09
CA ASP A 503 -1.61 -19.14 -7.12
C ASP A 503 -1.71 -20.06 -8.34
N LYS A 504 -2.93 -20.35 -8.78
CA LYS A 504 -3.17 -21.27 -9.90
C LYS A 504 -2.99 -20.64 -11.29
N TYR A 505 -3.42 -19.39 -11.49
CA TYR A 505 -3.52 -18.79 -12.82
C TYR A 505 -2.67 -17.54 -13.01
N SER A 506 -2.16 -16.94 -11.94
CA SER A 506 -1.40 -15.68 -11.96
C SER A 506 -0.33 -15.66 -10.87
N TYR A 507 0.46 -16.74 -10.77
CA TYR A 507 1.52 -16.85 -9.77
C TYR A 507 2.62 -15.82 -10.01
N GLU A 508 3.05 -15.15 -8.94
CA GLU A 508 4.00 -14.04 -8.97
C GLU A 508 5.45 -14.53 -8.89
N ALA A 509 5.89 -15.30 -9.87
CA ALA A 509 7.19 -15.97 -9.87
C ALA A 509 8.38 -15.02 -9.70
N SER A 510 8.36 -13.85 -10.34
CA SER A 510 9.45 -12.87 -10.27
C SER A 510 9.61 -12.26 -8.87
N LEU A 511 8.50 -12.00 -8.18
CA LEU A 511 8.51 -11.51 -6.80
C LEU A 511 8.94 -12.59 -5.83
N MET A 512 8.37 -13.79 -5.98
CA MET A 512 8.62 -14.91 -5.07
C MET A 512 10.02 -15.52 -5.26
N ALA A 513 10.64 -15.34 -6.41
CA ALA A 513 12.06 -15.69 -6.64
C ALA A 513 13.02 -14.95 -5.70
N LEU A 514 12.61 -13.80 -5.20
CA LEU A 514 13.37 -12.94 -4.29
C LEU A 514 12.91 -13.09 -2.82
N HIS A 515 12.29 -14.23 -2.50
CA HIS A 515 11.88 -14.62 -1.15
C HIS A 515 12.60 -15.90 -0.69
N ASP A 516 12.60 -16.10 0.61
CA ASP A 516 13.00 -17.38 1.19
C ASP A 516 12.06 -18.48 0.72
N ARG A 517 12.48 -19.75 0.81
CA ARG A 517 11.65 -20.89 0.40
C ARG A 517 10.36 -20.99 1.23
N ASP A 518 10.50 -20.86 2.54
CA ASP A 518 9.40 -21.03 3.50
C ASP A 518 8.84 -19.65 3.87
N VAL A 519 7.87 -19.19 3.06
CA VAL A 519 7.28 -17.85 3.19
C VAL A 519 6.16 -17.85 4.21
N ILE A 520 6.21 -16.89 5.13
CA ILE A 520 5.09 -16.59 6.04
C ILE A 520 4.03 -15.84 5.26
N ARG A 521 2.81 -16.36 5.27
CA ARG A 521 1.66 -15.73 4.59
C ARG A 521 0.73 -15.11 5.59
N THR A 522 0.34 -13.86 5.35
CA THR A 522 -0.75 -13.19 6.06
C THR A 522 -1.94 -13.01 5.13
N MET A 523 -3.15 -12.84 5.70
CA MET A 523 -4.37 -12.56 4.94
C MET A 523 -5.01 -11.29 5.48
N ALA A 524 -5.07 -10.25 4.67
CA ALA A 524 -5.58 -8.96 5.06
C ALA A 524 -7.11 -8.91 5.05
N CYS A 525 -7.73 -8.66 6.19
CA CYS A 525 -9.17 -8.56 6.38
C CYS A 525 -9.55 -7.15 6.86
N GLY A 526 -9.51 -6.16 5.96
CA GLY A 526 -9.77 -4.77 6.32
C GLY A 526 -11.23 -4.46 6.64
N ILE A 527 -11.45 -3.44 7.45
CA ILE A 527 -12.76 -2.87 7.79
C ILE A 527 -12.88 -1.42 7.34
N ALA A 528 -14.10 -1.00 7.02
CA ALA A 528 -14.49 0.35 6.68
C ALA A 528 -15.71 0.79 7.50
N GLY A 529 -15.85 2.10 7.70
CA GLY A 529 -16.98 2.68 8.42
C GLY A 529 -16.91 2.54 9.93
N LEU A 530 -15.71 2.40 10.52
CA LEU A 530 -15.54 2.26 11.96
C LEU A 530 -16.12 3.44 12.73
N SER A 531 -15.78 4.67 12.36
CA SER A 531 -16.29 5.88 13.05
C SER A 531 -17.80 6.03 12.91
N VAL A 532 -18.36 5.69 11.75
CA VAL A 532 -19.83 5.70 11.53
C VAL A 532 -20.52 4.66 12.42
N ALA A 533 -19.98 3.46 12.49
CA ALA A 533 -20.54 2.39 13.33
C ALA A 533 -20.45 2.74 14.82
N ALA A 534 -19.30 3.24 15.28
CA ALA A 534 -19.09 3.64 16.67
C ALA A 534 -20.01 4.80 17.06
N ASP A 535 -20.09 5.86 16.24
CA ASP A 535 -20.97 7.00 16.46
C ASP A 535 -22.47 6.61 16.46
N SER A 536 -22.86 5.69 15.56
CA SER A 536 -24.22 5.17 15.51
C SER A 536 -24.58 4.37 16.78
N LEU A 537 -23.69 3.52 17.27
CA LEU A 537 -23.87 2.81 18.53
C LEU A 537 -23.91 3.78 19.72
N SER A 538 -23.08 4.81 19.69
CA SER A 538 -23.08 5.88 20.71
C SER A 538 -24.42 6.63 20.70
N ALA A 539 -24.91 7.00 19.53
CA ALA A 539 -26.23 7.64 19.40
C ALA A 539 -27.37 6.77 19.95
N ILE A 540 -27.37 5.48 19.60
CA ILE A 540 -28.37 4.53 20.10
C ILE A 540 -28.31 4.37 21.63
N LYS A 541 -27.11 4.41 22.21
CA LYS A 541 -26.91 4.23 23.66
C LYS A 541 -27.19 5.46 24.48
N TYR A 542 -26.79 6.65 24.02
CA TYR A 542 -26.78 7.89 24.82
C TYR A 542 -27.81 8.93 24.40
N ALA A 543 -28.37 8.81 23.20
CA ALA A 543 -29.49 9.59 22.72
C ALA A 543 -30.70 8.68 22.52
N LYS A 544 -31.75 9.19 21.92
CA LYS A 544 -32.95 8.44 21.58
C LYS A 544 -33.07 8.41 20.07
N VAL A 545 -32.78 7.25 19.47
CA VAL A 545 -32.80 7.05 18.03
C VAL A 545 -34.09 6.33 17.63
N LYS A 546 -34.90 6.99 16.80
CA LYS A 546 -36.17 6.48 16.28
C LYS A 546 -36.00 6.11 14.80
N PRO A 547 -36.13 4.82 14.41
CA PRO A 547 -36.06 4.44 13.02
C PRO A 547 -37.31 4.89 12.26
N ILE A 548 -37.11 5.53 11.12
CA ILE A 548 -38.16 5.86 10.17
C ILE A 548 -38.20 4.73 9.13
N ARG A 549 -39.37 4.06 9.05
CA ARG A 549 -39.53 2.87 8.20
C ARG A 549 -40.33 3.19 6.95
N ASP A 550 -39.96 2.52 5.85
CA ASP A 550 -40.71 2.57 4.60
C ASP A 550 -41.94 1.61 4.61
N GLU A 551 -42.60 1.51 3.47
CA GLU A 551 -43.78 0.67 3.30
C GLU A 551 -43.53 -0.83 3.52
N ASP A 552 -42.28 -1.27 3.33
CA ASP A 552 -41.84 -2.65 3.57
C ASP A 552 -41.41 -2.89 5.03
N GLY A 553 -41.48 -1.85 5.87
CA GLY A 553 -41.09 -1.89 7.28
C GLY A 553 -39.55 -1.79 7.51
N LEU A 554 -38.79 -1.46 6.48
CA LEU A 554 -37.32 -1.29 6.59
C LEU A 554 -36.98 0.10 7.15
N ALA A 555 -36.08 0.16 8.11
CA ALA A 555 -35.52 1.40 8.60
C ALA A 555 -34.66 2.04 7.48
N VAL A 556 -35.10 3.17 6.96
CA VAL A 556 -34.46 3.89 5.85
C VAL A 556 -33.94 5.26 6.27
N ASP A 557 -34.37 5.76 7.44
CA ASP A 557 -33.87 6.99 8.06
C ASP A 557 -33.99 6.91 9.59
N PHE A 558 -33.40 7.89 10.29
CA PHE A 558 -33.33 7.91 11.74
C PHE A 558 -33.50 9.32 12.27
N GLU A 559 -34.43 9.49 13.23
CA GLU A 559 -34.57 10.71 14.02
C GLU A 559 -33.83 10.56 15.34
N ILE A 560 -32.98 11.55 15.68
CA ILE A 560 -32.14 11.52 16.87
C ILE A 560 -32.60 12.63 17.81
N GLU A 561 -33.03 12.27 19.02
CA GLU A 561 -33.38 13.19 20.07
C GLU A 561 -32.31 13.13 21.18
N GLY A 562 -31.62 14.25 21.42
CA GLY A 562 -30.57 14.38 22.43
C GLY A 562 -29.16 14.38 21.86
N GLU A 563 -28.19 14.54 22.72
CA GLU A 563 -26.75 14.55 22.38
C GLU A 563 -26.10 13.21 22.70
N TYR A 564 -25.05 12.88 21.97
CA TYR A 564 -24.28 11.67 22.19
C TYR A 564 -22.78 11.90 21.94
N PRO A 565 -21.88 11.14 22.61
CA PRO A 565 -20.45 11.22 22.37
C PRO A 565 -20.10 10.83 20.92
N GLN A 566 -19.22 11.62 20.29
CA GLN A 566 -18.75 11.38 18.92
C GLN A 566 -17.26 11.03 18.95
N PHE A 567 -16.86 10.04 18.14
CA PHE A 567 -15.48 9.57 17.99
C PHE A 567 -14.56 10.69 17.49
N GLY A 568 -13.32 10.73 18.02
CA GLY A 568 -12.35 11.76 17.70
C GLY A 568 -12.29 12.90 18.72
N ASN A 569 -12.92 12.76 19.88
CA ASN A 569 -12.94 13.78 20.94
C ASN A 569 -12.35 13.29 22.28
N ASN A 570 -11.58 12.20 22.25
CA ASN A 570 -11.00 11.55 23.42
C ASN A 570 -12.05 11.23 24.51
N ASP A 571 -13.21 10.75 24.07
CA ASP A 571 -14.31 10.36 24.96
C ASP A 571 -14.39 8.83 25.06
N PRO A 572 -14.05 8.21 26.19
CA PRO A 572 -14.00 6.76 26.33
C PRO A 572 -15.35 6.09 26.06
N ARG A 573 -16.48 6.80 26.23
CA ARG A 573 -17.80 6.23 25.98
C ARG A 573 -18.01 5.77 24.54
N VAL A 574 -17.39 6.43 23.58
CA VAL A 574 -17.46 6.08 22.14
C VAL A 574 -16.15 5.47 21.64
N ASP A 575 -15.00 5.92 22.16
CA ASP A 575 -13.71 5.36 21.77
C ASP A 575 -13.64 3.85 22.10
N ASP A 576 -14.14 3.44 23.28
CA ASP A 576 -14.21 2.03 23.69
C ASP A 576 -15.14 1.20 22.78
N MET A 577 -16.18 1.80 22.20
CA MET A 577 -17.02 1.12 21.20
C MET A 577 -16.24 0.87 19.90
N ALA A 578 -15.42 1.82 19.45
CA ALA A 578 -14.57 1.64 18.29
C ALA A 578 -13.53 0.54 18.53
N VAL A 579 -12.90 0.53 19.70
CA VAL A 579 -11.97 -0.53 20.14
C VAL A 579 -12.67 -1.90 20.13
N ASP A 580 -13.84 -2.02 20.75
CA ASP A 580 -14.60 -3.29 20.82
C ASP A 580 -14.96 -3.81 19.42
N LEU A 581 -15.36 -2.94 18.49
CA LEU A 581 -15.68 -3.35 17.11
C LEU A 581 -14.46 -3.94 16.39
N VAL A 582 -13.29 -3.33 16.54
CA VAL A 582 -12.05 -3.83 15.93
C VAL A 582 -11.68 -5.20 16.50
N GLU A 583 -11.67 -5.34 17.82
CA GLU A 583 -11.35 -6.60 18.49
C GLU A 583 -12.35 -7.70 18.15
N ARG A 584 -13.63 -7.40 18.26
CA ARG A 584 -14.73 -8.34 18.07
C ARG A 584 -14.73 -8.92 16.67
N PHE A 585 -14.58 -8.10 15.63
CA PHE A 585 -14.54 -8.57 14.26
C PHE A 585 -13.30 -9.42 13.98
N MET A 586 -12.13 -9.01 14.46
CA MET A 586 -10.90 -9.78 14.30
C MET A 586 -10.97 -11.15 14.98
N LYS A 587 -11.51 -11.22 16.21
CA LYS A 587 -11.71 -12.49 16.93
C LYS A 587 -12.63 -13.47 16.19
N LYS A 588 -13.59 -12.96 15.40
CA LYS A 588 -14.44 -13.79 14.52
C LYS A 588 -13.67 -14.34 13.34
N ILE A 589 -12.87 -13.49 12.67
CA ILE A 589 -12.01 -13.88 11.53
C ILE A 589 -11.01 -14.95 11.95
N GLN A 590 -10.37 -14.80 13.11
CA GLN A 590 -9.35 -15.75 13.62
C GLN A 590 -9.84 -17.18 13.83
N LYS A 591 -11.17 -17.39 13.94
CA LYS A 591 -11.78 -18.73 14.06
C LYS A 591 -11.90 -19.48 12.74
N LEU A 592 -11.64 -18.81 11.60
CA LEU A 592 -11.90 -19.34 10.27
C LEU A 592 -10.63 -19.88 9.63
N HIS A 593 -10.78 -20.94 8.84
CA HIS A 593 -9.68 -21.50 8.06
C HIS A 593 -9.32 -20.61 6.88
N THR A 594 -8.03 -20.35 6.72
CA THR A 594 -7.48 -19.55 5.64
C THR A 594 -6.69 -20.42 4.65
N TYR A 595 -6.69 -20.02 3.39
CA TYR A 595 -5.92 -20.69 2.37
C TYR A 595 -4.42 -20.69 2.72
N ARG A 596 -3.77 -21.84 2.59
CA ARG A 596 -2.36 -22.08 2.94
C ARG A 596 -2.00 -21.70 4.39
N ASN A 597 -2.96 -21.79 5.30
CA ASN A 597 -2.80 -21.42 6.70
C ASN A 597 -2.26 -19.98 6.89
N ALA A 598 -2.64 -19.07 6.02
CA ALA A 598 -2.25 -17.67 6.15
C ALA A 598 -2.76 -17.08 7.47
N ILE A 599 -1.91 -16.32 8.16
CA ILE A 599 -2.26 -15.67 9.42
C ILE A 599 -3.19 -14.50 9.09
N PRO A 600 -4.45 -14.50 9.57
CA PRO A 600 -5.34 -13.38 9.32
C PRO A 600 -4.85 -12.12 10.06
N THR A 601 -4.92 -10.99 9.36
CA THR A 601 -4.66 -9.66 9.91
C THR A 601 -5.83 -8.74 9.57
N GLN A 602 -5.98 -7.65 10.30
CA GLN A 602 -7.02 -6.66 10.05
C GLN A 602 -6.41 -5.28 9.87
N SER A 603 -7.02 -4.48 9.00
CA SER A 603 -6.73 -3.05 8.87
C SER A 603 -7.97 -2.20 9.09
N VAL A 604 -7.75 -0.99 9.59
CA VAL A 604 -8.74 0.10 9.60
C VAL A 604 -8.31 1.10 8.53
N LEU A 605 -8.78 0.88 7.30
CA LEU A 605 -8.33 1.61 6.11
C LEU A 605 -9.42 1.63 5.05
N THR A 606 -9.71 2.78 4.46
CA THR A 606 -10.70 2.92 3.37
C THR A 606 -10.06 3.22 2.02
N ILE A 607 -8.82 3.68 2.00
CA ILE A 607 -8.25 4.31 0.80
C ILE A 607 -9.14 5.52 0.41
N THR A 608 -9.28 5.87 -0.86
CA THR A 608 -10.26 6.86 -1.34
C THR A 608 -11.66 6.28 -1.49
N SER A 609 -11.82 5.00 -1.21
CA SER A 609 -13.11 4.32 -1.31
C SER A 609 -14.12 4.74 -0.21
N ASN A 610 -13.73 5.61 0.74
CA ASN A 610 -14.65 6.21 1.70
C ASN A 610 -15.84 6.89 1.03
N VAL A 611 -15.64 7.51 -0.14
CA VAL A 611 -16.71 8.08 -0.98
C VAL A 611 -17.62 6.97 -1.52
N VAL A 612 -17.02 5.89 -2.05
CA VAL A 612 -17.77 4.75 -2.61
C VAL A 612 -18.58 4.02 -1.52
N TYR A 613 -18.01 3.83 -0.33
CA TYR A 613 -18.75 3.25 0.80
C TYR A 613 -19.93 4.14 1.19
N GLY A 614 -19.74 5.45 1.23
CA GLY A 614 -20.81 6.41 1.49
C GLY A 614 -21.93 6.32 0.47
N LYS A 615 -21.61 6.28 -0.83
CA LYS A 615 -22.57 6.13 -1.92
C LYS A 615 -23.41 4.84 -1.80
N LYS A 616 -22.79 3.74 -1.35
CA LYS A 616 -23.44 2.42 -1.21
C LYS A 616 -24.21 2.23 0.10
N THR A 617 -24.07 3.13 1.07
CA THR A 617 -24.67 3.02 2.41
C THR A 617 -25.81 4.03 2.57
N GLY A 618 -26.96 3.58 3.08
CA GLY A 618 -28.12 4.42 3.39
C GLY A 618 -27.87 5.38 4.54
N ASN A 619 -28.92 6.05 5.04
CA ASN A 619 -28.84 6.85 6.25
C ASN A 619 -28.45 5.97 7.44
N THR A 620 -27.70 6.52 8.39
CA THR A 620 -27.20 5.78 9.56
C THR A 620 -27.64 6.42 10.88
N PRO A 621 -27.76 5.63 11.97
CA PRO A 621 -28.26 6.11 13.25
C PRO A 621 -27.53 7.29 13.90
N ASP A 622 -26.30 7.58 13.45
CA ASP A 622 -25.50 8.73 13.84
C ASP A 622 -25.85 10.03 13.10
N GLY A 623 -26.87 10.01 12.25
CA GLY A 623 -27.32 11.16 11.46
C GLY A 623 -26.55 11.37 10.14
N ARG A 624 -25.61 10.49 9.75
CA ARG A 624 -24.98 10.53 8.44
C ARG A 624 -26.00 10.25 7.34
N ARG A 625 -26.05 11.08 6.33
CA ARG A 625 -27.00 10.94 5.21
C ARG A 625 -26.49 9.98 4.15
N ALA A 626 -27.41 9.29 3.50
CA ALA A 626 -27.12 8.41 2.37
C ALA A 626 -26.31 9.16 1.30
N GLY A 627 -25.23 8.54 0.84
CA GLY A 627 -24.34 9.14 -0.15
C GLY A 627 -23.20 9.98 0.45
N ALA A 628 -23.32 10.45 1.70
CA ALA A 628 -22.22 11.17 2.34
C ALA A 628 -21.00 10.24 2.55
N PRO A 629 -19.78 10.69 2.23
CA PRO A 629 -18.56 9.92 2.45
C PRO A 629 -18.40 9.46 3.90
N PHE A 630 -17.73 8.33 4.12
CA PHE A 630 -17.26 7.95 5.45
C PHE A 630 -16.02 8.75 5.83
N GLY A 631 -15.72 8.83 7.13
CA GLY A 631 -14.38 9.22 7.59
C GLY A 631 -13.34 8.26 6.98
N PRO A 632 -12.24 8.78 6.36
CA PRO A 632 -11.26 7.91 5.71
C PRO A 632 -10.46 7.12 6.75
N GLY A 633 -10.39 5.80 6.57
CA GLY A 633 -9.68 4.90 7.50
C GLY A 633 -10.24 4.97 8.91
N ALA A 634 -9.36 5.28 9.87
CA ALA A 634 -9.68 5.45 11.29
C ALA A 634 -10.09 6.90 11.66
N ASN A 635 -10.19 7.78 10.67
CA ASN A 635 -10.60 9.16 10.93
C ASN A 635 -12.00 9.25 11.55
N PRO A 636 -12.23 10.21 12.43
CA PRO A 636 -13.58 10.67 12.77
C PRO A 636 -14.36 11.08 11.52
N MET A 637 -15.67 11.09 11.59
CA MET A 637 -16.50 11.73 10.58
C MET A 637 -16.21 13.22 10.50
N HIS A 638 -16.23 13.77 9.30
CA HIS A 638 -15.91 15.18 9.05
C HIS A 638 -16.70 16.12 9.95
N GLY A 639 -15.98 17.03 10.62
CA GLY A 639 -16.53 18.04 11.51
C GLY A 639 -17.02 17.55 12.87
N ARG A 640 -16.80 16.27 13.21
CA ARG A 640 -17.19 15.73 14.52
C ARG A 640 -16.09 15.79 15.58
N ASP A 641 -14.83 15.88 15.17
CA ASP A 641 -13.63 16.02 16.02
C ASP A 641 -13.45 17.49 16.46
N GLN A 642 -14.30 17.92 17.39
CA GLN A 642 -14.41 19.35 17.79
C GLN A 642 -13.49 19.76 18.94
N LYS A 643 -12.85 18.80 19.63
CA LYS A 643 -11.96 19.07 20.76
C LYS A 643 -10.49 19.28 20.40
N GLY A 644 -10.21 19.50 19.10
CA GLY A 644 -8.87 19.82 18.60
C GLY A 644 -8.02 18.59 18.24
N ALA A 645 -6.81 18.87 17.73
CA ALA A 645 -5.89 17.86 17.17
C ALA A 645 -5.55 16.75 18.15
N VAL A 646 -5.11 17.12 19.36
CA VAL A 646 -4.65 16.16 20.36
C VAL A 646 -5.75 15.18 20.75
N ALA A 647 -6.99 15.65 20.90
CA ALA A 647 -8.12 14.77 21.21
C ALA A 647 -8.42 13.78 20.08
N SER A 648 -8.35 14.23 18.82
CA SER A 648 -8.57 13.37 17.64
C SER A 648 -7.48 12.31 17.51
N LEU A 649 -6.21 12.71 17.61
CA LEU A 649 -5.05 11.82 17.62
C LEU A 649 -5.15 10.78 18.75
N THR A 650 -5.53 11.20 19.96
CA THR A 650 -5.66 10.31 21.12
C THR A 650 -6.77 9.28 20.93
N SER A 651 -7.94 9.65 20.39
CA SER A 651 -9.00 8.68 20.08
C SER A 651 -8.52 7.59 19.12
N VAL A 652 -7.80 7.96 18.07
CA VAL A 652 -7.28 7.00 17.07
C VAL A 652 -6.16 6.13 17.67
N ALA A 653 -5.28 6.72 18.51
CA ALA A 653 -4.18 6.00 19.16
C ALA A 653 -4.66 4.91 20.16
N LYS A 654 -5.91 4.95 20.60
CA LYS A 654 -6.52 3.91 21.45
C LYS A 654 -6.90 2.64 20.66
N LEU A 655 -6.99 2.71 19.34
CA LEU A 655 -7.36 1.54 18.53
C LEU A 655 -6.28 0.46 18.65
N PRO A 656 -6.68 -0.81 18.91
CA PRO A 656 -5.73 -1.85 19.31
C PRO A 656 -4.95 -2.40 18.11
N PHE A 657 -3.66 -2.08 18.00
CA PHE A 657 -2.78 -2.60 16.96
C PHE A 657 -2.68 -4.13 17.00
N ALA A 658 -2.71 -4.74 18.19
CA ALA A 658 -2.70 -6.19 18.34
C ALA A 658 -3.82 -6.89 17.54
N TYR A 659 -4.95 -6.25 17.33
CA TYR A 659 -6.09 -6.74 16.54
C TYR A 659 -6.20 -6.09 15.14
N ALA A 660 -5.29 -5.17 14.80
CA ALA A 660 -5.28 -4.47 13.52
C ALA A 660 -3.85 -4.39 12.93
N LYS A 661 -3.12 -5.51 12.93
CA LYS A 661 -1.72 -5.60 12.50
C LYS A 661 -1.49 -5.31 11.00
N ASP A 662 -2.53 -5.24 10.20
CA ASP A 662 -2.48 -4.79 8.81
C ASP A 662 -2.58 -3.25 8.67
N GLY A 663 -2.65 -2.55 9.79
CA GLY A 663 -2.50 -1.11 9.90
C GLY A 663 -3.78 -0.33 10.22
N ILE A 664 -3.58 0.82 10.85
CA ILE A 664 -4.63 1.74 11.30
C ILE A 664 -4.37 3.10 10.66
N SER A 665 -5.03 3.37 9.54
CA SER A 665 -4.77 4.58 8.75
C SER A 665 -5.46 5.80 9.35
N TYR A 666 -4.67 6.81 9.66
CA TYR A 666 -5.15 8.13 10.07
C TYR A 666 -4.57 9.24 9.19
N THR A 667 -5.41 10.17 8.77
CA THR A 667 -5.01 11.34 7.98
C THR A 667 -5.30 12.62 8.75
N PHE A 668 -4.25 13.38 9.01
CA PHE A 668 -4.29 14.62 9.75
C PHE A 668 -4.00 15.81 8.82
N SER A 669 -4.85 16.81 8.85
CA SER A 669 -4.68 18.04 8.06
C SER A 669 -4.56 19.24 8.99
N ILE A 670 -3.51 20.05 8.82
CA ILE A 670 -3.22 21.20 9.65
C ILE A 670 -2.83 22.40 8.78
N VAL A 671 -3.28 23.58 9.16
CA VAL A 671 -2.85 24.80 8.49
C VAL A 671 -1.42 25.18 8.93
N PRO A 672 -0.56 25.70 8.01
CA PRO A 672 0.84 25.99 8.34
C PRO A 672 1.01 26.89 9.57
N ASN A 673 0.15 27.90 9.75
CA ASN A 673 0.25 28.85 10.87
C ASN A 673 -0.07 28.22 12.23
N ALA A 674 -0.81 27.10 12.28
CA ALA A 674 -1.06 26.37 13.51
C ALA A 674 0.20 25.65 14.02
N LEU A 675 1.14 25.32 13.13
CA LEU A 675 2.42 24.73 13.50
C LEU A 675 3.43 25.76 14.01
N GLY A 676 3.25 27.04 13.73
CA GLY A 676 4.16 28.08 14.22
C GLY A 676 4.36 29.22 13.22
N LYS A 677 5.12 30.23 13.65
CA LYS A 677 5.32 31.48 12.91
C LYS A 677 6.42 31.40 11.86
N ASP A 678 7.42 30.58 12.09
CA ASP A 678 8.56 30.42 11.19
C ASP A 678 8.86 28.93 10.95
N ASP A 679 9.71 28.64 9.98
CA ASP A 679 9.98 27.29 9.51
C ASP A 679 10.67 26.41 10.57
N GLU A 680 11.57 27.00 11.40
CA GLU A 680 12.24 26.25 12.47
C GLU A 680 11.25 25.79 13.55
N VAL A 681 10.34 26.67 13.93
CA VAL A 681 9.27 26.36 14.90
C VAL A 681 8.30 25.34 14.31
N ARG A 682 7.90 25.51 13.04
CA ARG A 682 6.95 24.58 12.37
C ARG A 682 7.47 23.16 12.31
N LYS A 683 8.72 22.96 11.85
CA LYS A 683 9.30 21.62 11.75
C LYS A 683 9.55 20.99 13.12
N THR A 684 9.93 21.79 14.12
CA THR A 684 10.11 21.31 15.50
C THR A 684 8.79 20.88 16.10
N ASN A 685 7.72 21.68 15.93
CA ASN A 685 6.40 21.38 16.46
C ASN A 685 5.76 20.17 15.77
N LEU A 686 5.92 20.02 14.45
CA LEU A 686 5.42 18.84 13.75
C LEU A 686 6.17 17.58 14.20
N ALA A 687 7.49 17.63 14.36
CA ALA A 687 8.27 16.50 14.88
C ALA A 687 7.83 16.13 16.30
N GLY A 688 7.61 17.12 17.17
CA GLY A 688 7.11 16.90 18.53
C GLY A 688 5.69 16.33 18.58
N LEU A 689 4.81 16.74 17.66
CA LEU A 689 3.47 16.15 17.51
C LEU A 689 3.56 14.67 17.15
N MET A 690 4.47 14.31 16.24
CA MET A 690 4.70 12.91 15.84
C MET A 690 5.30 12.09 16.97
N ASP A 691 6.26 12.62 17.72
CA ASP A 691 6.79 11.96 18.92
C ASP A 691 5.67 11.67 19.94
N GLY A 692 4.78 12.62 20.18
CA GLY A 692 3.64 12.42 21.08
C GLY A 692 2.61 11.42 20.58
N TYR A 693 2.30 11.44 19.28
CA TYR A 693 1.32 10.50 18.69
C TYR A 693 1.83 9.06 18.65
N PHE A 694 3.11 8.89 18.32
CA PHE A 694 3.75 7.57 18.22
C PHE A 694 4.37 7.08 19.52
N HIS A 695 4.20 7.85 20.63
CA HIS A 695 4.76 7.44 21.91
C HIS A 695 4.27 6.06 22.32
N HIS A 696 5.22 5.16 22.58
CA HIS A 696 4.96 3.77 22.93
C HIS A 696 5.65 3.41 24.24
N GLU A 697 4.86 3.07 25.24
CA GLU A 697 5.31 2.54 26.52
C GLU A 697 4.50 1.27 26.87
N ALA A 698 4.92 0.53 27.91
CA ALA A 698 4.34 -0.76 28.29
C ALA A 698 2.80 -0.78 28.44
N SER A 699 2.17 0.36 28.72
CA SER A 699 0.70 0.49 28.89
C SER A 699 0.04 1.38 27.83
N ILE A 700 0.81 1.92 26.85
CA ILE A 700 0.33 2.85 25.82
C ILE A 700 0.92 2.40 24.49
N GLU A 701 0.07 1.92 23.58
CA GLU A 701 0.53 1.46 22.26
C GLU A 701 0.92 2.65 21.35
N GLY A 702 0.30 3.80 21.52
CA GLY A 702 0.44 4.94 20.61
C GLY A 702 -0.26 4.72 19.28
N GLY A 703 -0.23 5.73 18.40
CA GLY A 703 -0.71 5.58 17.02
C GLY A 703 0.18 4.67 16.20
N GLN A 704 -0.37 3.99 15.19
CA GLN A 704 0.40 3.13 14.32
C GLN A 704 0.84 3.86 13.05
N HIS A 705 -0.04 4.63 12.40
CA HIS A 705 0.20 5.29 11.11
C HIS A 705 -0.34 6.72 11.10
N LEU A 706 0.36 7.61 10.40
CA LEU A 706 -0.05 9.00 10.23
C LEU A 706 0.24 9.50 8.80
N ASN A 707 -0.79 9.98 8.12
CA ASN A 707 -0.66 10.88 6.99
C ASN A 707 -0.74 12.33 7.47
N VAL A 708 0.14 13.20 6.96
CA VAL A 708 0.13 14.62 7.29
C VAL A 708 -0.04 15.47 6.04
N ASN A 709 -1.09 16.29 6.02
CA ASN A 709 -1.28 17.38 5.06
C ASN A 709 -1.03 18.70 5.74
N VAL A 710 -0.12 19.50 5.21
CA VAL A 710 0.13 20.87 5.68
C VAL A 710 -0.27 21.83 4.58
N MET A 711 -1.50 22.31 4.64
CA MET A 711 -2.10 23.19 3.63
C MET A 711 -3.34 23.90 4.16
N ASN A 712 -3.86 24.83 3.41
CA ASN A 712 -5.12 25.51 3.74
C ASN A 712 -6.20 25.20 2.70
N ARG A 713 -7.45 25.44 3.09
CA ARG A 713 -8.62 25.16 2.26
C ARG A 713 -8.68 26.04 1.02
N GLU A 714 -8.23 27.27 1.12
CA GLU A 714 -8.22 28.27 0.02
C GLU A 714 -7.35 27.80 -1.13
N MET A 715 -6.18 27.20 -0.84
CA MET A 715 -5.30 26.64 -1.88
C MET A 715 -5.98 25.48 -2.62
N LEU A 716 -6.70 24.62 -1.92
CA LEU A 716 -7.42 23.52 -2.54
C LEU A 716 -8.58 23.99 -3.42
N LEU A 717 -9.29 25.03 -2.98
CA LEU A 717 -10.33 25.67 -3.81
C LEU A 717 -9.75 26.30 -5.08
N ASP A 718 -8.64 27.03 -4.96
CA ASP A 718 -7.94 27.59 -6.14
C ASP A 718 -7.42 26.48 -7.07
N ALA A 719 -6.90 25.38 -6.51
CA ALA A 719 -6.43 24.24 -7.31
C ALA A 719 -7.59 23.51 -8.03
N MET A 720 -8.79 23.50 -7.47
CA MET A 720 -9.98 22.93 -8.10
C MET A 720 -10.48 23.80 -9.28
N GLU A 721 -10.33 25.12 -9.18
CA GLU A 721 -10.71 26.09 -10.21
C GLU A 721 -9.62 26.28 -11.27
N ASN A 722 -8.35 26.24 -10.87
CA ASN A 722 -7.17 26.53 -11.70
C ASN A 722 -6.14 25.39 -11.62
N PRO A 723 -6.45 24.18 -12.08
CA PRO A 723 -5.61 22.99 -11.90
C PRO A 723 -4.22 23.13 -12.57
N GLU A 724 -4.09 23.91 -13.61
CA GLU A 724 -2.84 24.14 -14.32
C GLU A 724 -1.78 24.92 -13.50
N LYS A 725 -2.20 25.65 -12.46
CA LYS A 725 -1.29 26.30 -11.51
C LYS A 725 -0.64 25.31 -10.56
N TYR A 726 -1.24 24.14 -10.38
CA TYR A 726 -0.87 23.14 -9.36
C TYR A 726 -0.63 21.74 -9.95
N PRO A 727 0.25 21.58 -10.96
CA PRO A 727 0.39 20.32 -11.71
C PRO A 727 0.92 19.14 -10.87
N GLN A 728 1.59 19.43 -9.76
CA GLN A 728 2.17 18.44 -8.85
C GLN A 728 1.60 18.50 -7.42
N LEU A 729 0.54 19.28 -7.20
CA LEU A 729 -0.09 19.35 -5.88
C LEU A 729 -0.45 17.93 -5.39
N THR A 730 0.25 17.51 -4.36
CA THR A 730 0.11 16.20 -3.76
C THR A 730 -0.69 16.33 -2.47
N ILE A 731 -1.67 15.44 -2.30
CA ILE A 731 -2.49 15.37 -1.10
C ILE A 731 -2.50 13.97 -0.53
N ARG A 732 -2.34 13.87 0.78
CA ARG A 732 -2.52 12.62 1.52
C ARG A 732 -4.02 12.35 1.68
N VAL A 733 -4.47 11.14 1.35
CA VAL A 733 -5.90 10.82 1.34
C VAL A 733 -6.28 9.80 2.42
N SER A 734 -5.75 8.60 2.38
CA SER A 734 -5.93 7.56 3.41
C SER A 734 -4.92 6.45 3.16
N GLY A 735 -3.79 6.51 3.86
CA GLY A 735 -2.68 5.55 3.72
C GLY A 735 -1.79 5.78 2.49
N TYR A 736 -2.10 6.72 1.61
CA TYR A 736 -1.27 7.09 0.46
C TYR A 736 -1.59 8.52 -0.01
N ALA A 737 -0.83 8.99 -0.98
CA ALA A 737 -1.05 10.28 -1.62
C ALA A 737 -1.54 10.12 -3.06
N VAL A 738 -2.18 11.18 -3.54
CA VAL A 738 -2.56 11.34 -4.94
C VAL A 738 -2.27 12.76 -5.40
N ARG A 739 -2.20 12.96 -6.70
CA ARG A 739 -2.27 14.34 -7.24
C ARG A 739 -3.70 14.85 -7.09
N PHE A 740 -3.86 16.03 -6.52
CA PHE A 740 -5.19 16.61 -6.29
C PHE A 740 -6.00 16.71 -7.59
N ASN A 741 -5.33 17.03 -8.70
CA ASN A 741 -5.96 17.14 -10.02
C ASN A 741 -6.38 15.78 -10.63
N SER A 742 -5.91 14.66 -10.10
CA SER A 742 -6.35 13.32 -10.54
C SER A 742 -7.62 12.83 -9.85
N LEU A 743 -8.03 13.50 -8.78
CA LEU A 743 -9.26 13.20 -8.05
C LEU A 743 -10.50 13.61 -8.85
N THR A 744 -11.59 12.84 -8.73
CA THR A 744 -12.90 13.30 -9.20
C THR A 744 -13.33 14.54 -8.41
N LYS A 745 -14.23 15.35 -8.96
CA LYS A 745 -14.75 16.54 -8.26
C LYS A 745 -15.38 16.20 -6.91
N GLU A 746 -16.03 15.05 -6.79
CA GLU A 746 -16.61 14.57 -5.54
C GLU A 746 -15.52 14.23 -4.51
N GLN A 747 -14.44 13.59 -4.94
CA GLN A 747 -13.29 13.29 -4.09
C GLN A 747 -12.52 14.57 -3.70
N GLN A 748 -12.37 15.52 -4.62
CA GLN A 748 -11.80 16.83 -4.31
C GLN A 748 -12.64 17.55 -3.24
N GLN A 749 -13.96 17.53 -3.40
CA GLN A 749 -14.89 18.11 -2.44
C GLN A 749 -14.82 17.42 -1.07
N ASP A 750 -14.71 16.08 -1.03
CA ASP A 750 -14.49 15.32 0.20
C ASP A 750 -13.23 15.81 0.93
N VAL A 751 -12.11 15.95 0.22
CA VAL A 751 -10.86 16.46 0.79
C VAL A 751 -11.01 17.88 1.34
N ILE A 752 -11.69 18.77 0.61
CA ILE A 752 -11.90 20.17 1.01
C ILE A 752 -12.81 20.26 2.25
N THR A 753 -13.73 19.30 2.43
CA THR A 753 -14.65 19.29 3.57
C THR A 753 -14.07 18.62 4.83
N ARG A 754 -12.90 17.97 4.73
CA ARG A 754 -12.21 17.40 5.89
C ARG A 754 -11.86 18.47 6.92
N THR A 755 -11.71 18.04 8.17
CA THR A 755 -11.28 18.94 9.24
C THR A 755 -9.86 19.43 8.97
N PHE A 756 -9.68 20.76 8.94
CA PHE A 756 -8.36 21.41 8.95
C PHE A 756 -8.11 22.00 10.33
N THR A 757 -7.15 21.46 11.03
CA THR A 757 -6.80 21.91 12.37
C THR A 757 -6.23 23.32 12.31
N GLN A 758 -6.87 24.25 13.01
CA GLN A 758 -6.50 25.68 13.06
C GLN A 758 -5.59 26.03 14.23
N THR A 759 -5.57 25.16 15.25
CA THR A 759 -4.74 25.30 16.46
C THR A 759 -4.23 23.94 16.90
N MET A 760 -3.05 23.91 17.49
CA MET A 760 -2.45 22.69 18.08
C MET A 760 -3.23 22.21 19.30
#